data_df8d13e6b660e45f73fe5b961ebb4b53
#
_entry.id   df8d13e6b660e45f73fe5b961ebb4b53
#
_cell.length_a   1.000
_cell.length_b   1.000
_cell.length_c   1.000
_cell.angle_alpha   90.00
_cell.angle_beta   90.00
_cell.angle_gamma   90.00
#
_symmetry.space_group_name_H-M   'P 1'
#
loop_
_entity.id
_entity.type
_entity.pdbx_description
1 polymer ?
#
loop_
_entity_poly.entity_id
_entity_poly.type
_entity_poly.pdbx_seq_one_letter_code
_entity_poly.pdbx_strand_id
1 'polypeptide(L)'
;ESLAMFRLPGRKTAVFFTTLAVLFALAPAPRTLGSDFKREVIYQIITDRFFDGSATNNNPAQSAGLYDSTKTNWRAYWGGDLQGIQQKMSYLAGMGVTAVWISPPVDNLNTNIPDGNGNPTASYHGYQGRDFKRVEEHSGDTNNAWTAFDSFVTAAHQNGIKVIVDFAPNHSTQDNAGEFGALYDNGTFLGNYTNDTNGYFHHNGNIANWDDRYQVQYFSLFNLADLNQEHATIDAYMKASAQLLQQHGVDGFRIDAIKHITWGWQYSLANSIYTNGDSFLFGEWYQTGTSDPLYRDSYKYTNKSGISMLDFPLNTAIRNVFGSNANFSEIDNVLTAEASNFTWDEDLVTFIDNHDMTRFLTLLNNNNRLHQALAFILTSRGVPCIYYGTEQYLHNDMSGGGDPYNRPMMNAFSTSTTAYTLTNRLSTLRRNNTAVPYGGTQQRWMNNDVYVYERKFFGNVVLVAINKSAATAYNITGLNTSLPAGSYSDYLTGLVGGSSITVSAGTGGNNPVTAFSLPANTVAVWQFTEGTAPPQIGSIGPTVAQPGVRVTIGGKNFGATQGTVKFGTTTATVNSWSATKIVATVPVVTNGNYNVTVTNSSSQVSNGVQFTVLQAKLIPVTFTVFNASPTQTGDYIFLTGDTVELGNWATTWDAAVGPMLTPNYPNWFLNVSVPAGKTIQFKFIKIAANGAVTWEAGANHSYTVPASGVGFVNVNWQY
;
A
#
# COMPACT_ATOMS: atom_id res chain seq x y z
N GLU A 1 95.44 -2.07 -24.34
CA GLU A 1 95.15 -1.67 -25.74
C GLU A 1 93.75 -1.04 -25.78
N SER A 2 93.76 0.19 -26.25
CA SER A 2 92.67 1.13 -26.33
C SER A 2 91.51 0.69 -27.20
N LEU A 3 90.30 1.05 -26.83
CA LEU A 3 89.26 1.36 -27.80
C LEU A 3 88.31 2.44 -27.29
N ALA A 4 88.11 3.38 -28.20
CA ALA A 4 87.47 4.67 -27.97
C ALA A 4 86.00 4.64 -27.70
N MET A 5 85.56 5.54 -26.83
CA MET A 5 84.18 5.92 -26.67
C MET A 5 83.69 6.84 -27.79
N PHE A 6 82.59 6.48 -28.43
CA PHE A 6 81.77 7.43 -29.17
C PHE A 6 80.52 7.77 -28.37
N ARG A 7 80.39 9.05 -27.96
CA ARG A 7 79.13 9.61 -27.34
C ARG A 7 78.21 10.03 -28.49
N LEU A 8 76.96 9.60 -28.42
CA LEU A 8 75.85 10.19 -29.16
C LEU A 8 74.86 10.91 -28.20
N PRO A 9 74.18 12.00 -28.64
CA PRO A 9 73.53 12.93 -27.74
C PRO A 9 72.15 12.46 -27.31
N GLY A 10 71.81 12.80 -26.07
CA GLY A 10 70.55 12.42 -25.35
C GLY A 10 69.30 12.90 -26.04
N ARG A 11 68.35 11.98 -26.22
CA ARG A 11 66.93 12.28 -26.37
C ARG A 11 66.25 12.15 -24.99
N LYS A 12 65.68 13.26 -24.49
CA LYS A 12 64.78 13.26 -23.33
C LYS A 12 63.47 12.59 -23.76
N THR A 13 63.23 11.38 -23.31
CA THR A 13 61.94 10.72 -23.43
C THR A 13 61.06 11.22 -22.28
N ALA A 14 60.09 12.08 -22.59
CA ALA A 14 59.04 12.41 -21.66
C ALA A 14 58.08 11.22 -21.55
N VAL A 15 58.07 10.57 -20.39
CA VAL A 15 57.06 9.55 -20.03
C VAL A 15 55.80 10.26 -19.61
N PHE A 16 54.80 10.28 -20.49
CA PHE A 16 53.45 10.66 -20.15
C PHE A 16 52.81 9.50 -19.35
N PHE A 17 52.63 9.68 -18.04
CA PHE A 17 51.71 8.86 -17.27
C PHE A 17 50.28 9.29 -17.60
N THR A 18 49.61 8.58 -18.50
CA THR A 18 48.19 8.63 -18.67
C THR A 18 47.57 7.88 -17.49
N THR A 19 47.12 8.59 -16.50
CA THR A 19 46.23 8.05 -15.45
C THR A 19 44.90 7.71 -16.11
N LEU A 20 44.71 6.45 -16.44
CA LEU A 20 43.43 5.92 -16.88
C LEU A 20 42.54 5.87 -15.61
N ALA A 21 41.73 6.90 -15.38
CA ALA A 21 40.66 6.86 -14.39
C ALA A 21 39.62 5.84 -14.89
N VAL A 22 39.72 4.60 -14.43
CA VAL A 22 38.63 3.63 -14.57
C VAL A 22 37.50 4.11 -13.69
N LEU A 23 36.53 4.81 -14.26
CA LEU A 23 35.23 4.97 -13.66
C LEU A 23 34.62 3.55 -13.51
N PHE A 24 34.76 2.98 -12.33
CA PHE A 24 33.82 1.94 -11.90
C PHE A 24 32.46 2.62 -11.80
N ALA A 25 31.66 2.51 -12.84
CA ALA A 25 30.22 2.65 -12.69
C ALA A 25 29.83 1.60 -11.64
N LEU A 26 29.58 2.03 -10.41
CA LEU A 26 28.95 1.22 -9.40
C LEU A 26 27.63 0.75 -10.04
N ALA A 27 27.58 -0.52 -10.42
CA ALA A 27 26.31 -1.13 -10.74
C ALA A 27 25.39 -0.86 -9.55
N PRO A 28 24.17 -0.38 -9.76
CA PRO A 28 23.25 -0.16 -8.67
C PRO A 28 23.20 -1.44 -7.85
N ALA A 29 23.34 -1.32 -6.52
CA ALA A 29 23.22 -2.46 -5.63
C ALA A 29 21.95 -3.21 -6.00
N PRO A 30 21.97 -4.56 -6.07
CA PRO A 30 20.78 -5.31 -6.44
C PRO A 30 19.66 -4.87 -5.52
N ARG A 31 18.60 -4.28 -6.10
CA ARG A 31 17.41 -3.90 -5.35
C ARG A 31 17.00 -5.09 -4.51
N THR A 32 16.94 -4.94 -3.21
CA THR A 32 16.26 -5.91 -2.35
C THR A 32 14.78 -5.75 -2.61
N LEU A 33 14.34 -6.31 -3.72
CA LEU A 33 12.96 -6.32 -4.16
C LEU A 33 12.11 -6.92 -3.04
N GLY A 34 11.01 -6.29 -2.71
CA GLY A 34 10.30 -6.69 -1.54
C GLY A 34 8.84 -6.33 -1.50
N SER A 35 8.01 -7.01 -2.27
CA SER A 35 6.57 -6.93 -2.10
C SER A 35 6.04 -7.73 -0.89
N ASP A 36 6.87 -8.42 -0.11
CA ASP A 36 6.46 -9.00 1.18
C ASP A 36 6.46 -7.91 2.26
N PHE A 37 5.41 -7.11 2.28
CA PHE A 37 5.23 -6.05 3.27
C PHE A 37 4.53 -6.53 4.56
N LYS A 38 4.05 -7.77 4.64
CA LYS A 38 3.41 -8.30 5.86
C LYS A 38 4.34 -8.26 7.09
N ARG A 39 5.65 -8.35 6.89
CA ARG A 39 6.64 -8.21 7.97
C ARG A 39 7.01 -6.78 8.31
N GLU A 40 6.68 -5.83 7.45
CA GLU A 40 7.11 -4.45 7.59
C GLU A 40 6.26 -3.68 8.62
N VAL A 41 6.85 -2.59 9.09
CA VAL A 41 6.19 -1.55 9.89
C VAL A 41 6.39 -0.24 9.16
N ILE A 42 5.29 0.31 8.66
CA ILE A 42 5.28 1.55 7.88
C ILE A 42 5.23 2.74 8.84
N TYR A 43 5.99 3.78 8.53
CA TYR A 43 5.91 5.08 9.19
C TYR A 43 5.55 6.14 8.16
N GLN A 44 4.35 6.74 8.30
CA GLN A 44 3.84 7.75 7.39
C GLN A 44 4.37 9.13 7.74
N ILE A 45 4.89 9.85 6.76
CA ILE A 45 5.51 11.17 6.91
C ILE A 45 4.86 12.18 5.97
N ILE A 46 4.38 13.32 6.50
CA ILE A 46 4.18 14.53 5.71
C ILE A 46 5.54 15.23 5.66
N THR A 47 6.16 15.22 4.49
CA THR A 47 7.56 15.63 4.29
C THR A 47 7.84 17.01 4.86
N ASP A 48 7.00 17.99 4.54
CA ASP A 48 7.12 19.38 5.01
C ASP A 48 7.02 19.54 6.54
N ARG A 49 6.43 18.57 7.24
CA ARG A 49 6.13 18.65 8.68
C ARG A 49 7.02 17.76 9.55
N PHE A 50 8.02 17.11 8.96
CA PHE A 50 8.84 16.15 9.70
C PHE A 50 10.11 16.77 10.26
N PHE A 51 11.03 17.20 9.40
CA PHE A 51 12.28 17.83 9.84
C PHE A 51 12.91 18.65 8.70
N ASP A 52 13.28 19.89 8.99
CA ASP A 52 14.00 20.80 8.08
C ASP A 52 15.49 20.41 8.05
N GLY A 53 15.92 19.76 6.99
CA GLY A 53 17.29 19.30 6.80
C GLY A 53 18.15 20.25 6.00
N SER A 54 17.54 21.14 5.22
CA SER A 54 18.20 22.09 4.34
C SER A 54 17.45 23.42 4.23
N ALA A 55 17.98 24.47 4.78
CA ALA A 55 17.39 25.79 4.66
C ALA A 55 17.43 26.38 3.22
N THR A 56 18.14 25.76 2.29
CA THR A 56 18.32 26.27 0.92
C THR A 56 17.11 26.07 0.02
N ASN A 57 16.26 25.10 0.33
CA ASN A 57 15.04 24.77 -0.40
C ASN A 57 13.76 25.28 0.27
N ASN A 58 13.85 25.98 1.40
CA ASN A 58 12.68 26.45 2.14
C ASN A 58 11.85 27.49 1.38
N ASN A 59 12.47 28.36 0.59
CA ASN A 59 11.80 29.42 -0.16
C ASN A 59 12.38 29.55 -1.59
N PRO A 60 12.20 28.55 -2.45
CA PRO A 60 12.74 28.51 -3.79
C PRO A 60 12.10 29.61 -4.66
N ALA A 61 12.86 30.08 -5.67
CA ALA A 61 12.48 31.25 -6.47
C ALA A 61 11.18 31.06 -7.28
N GLN A 62 10.89 29.84 -7.73
CA GLN A 62 9.72 29.52 -8.55
C GLN A 62 8.40 29.52 -7.76
N SER A 63 8.47 29.26 -6.47
CA SER A 63 7.34 29.26 -5.53
C SER A 63 7.58 30.17 -4.32
N ALA A 64 8.29 31.29 -4.56
CA ALA A 64 8.66 32.24 -3.51
C ALA A 64 7.43 32.80 -2.78
N GLY A 65 7.54 32.89 -1.46
CA GLY A 65 6.48 33.43 -0.58
C GLY A 65 5.47 32.41 -0.07
N LEU A 66 5.62 31.13 -0.40
CA LEU A 66 4.78 30.05 0.16
C LEU A 66 5.33 29.50 1.49
N TYR A 67 6.54 29.87 1.88
CA TYR A 67 7.21 29.43 3.11
C TYR A 67 6.93 30.38 4.27
N ASP A 68 6.60 29.80 5.44
CA ASP A 68 6.49 30.52 6.72
C ASP A 68 7.56 30.07 7.69
N SER A 69 8.62 30.87 7.84
CA SER A 69 9.72 30.61 8.77
C SER A 69 9.31 30.63 10.24
N THR A 70 8.19 31.27 10.58
CA THR A 70 7.65 31.32 11.94
C THR A 70 6.86 30.07 12.32
N LYS A 71 6.47 29.26 11.33
CA LYS A 71 5.65 28.03 11.50
C LYS A 71 4.33 28.28 12.23
N THR A 72 3.72 29.45 11.98
CA THR A 72 2.43 29.85 12.56
C THR A 72 1.28 29.78 11.55
N ASN A 73 1.58 29.92 10.27
CA ASN A 73 0.60 29.71 9.20
C ASN A 73 0.52 28.21 8.84
N TRP A 74 -0.48 27.52 9.34
CA TRP A 74 -0.71 26.10 9.12
C TRP A 74 -0.89 25.70 7.66
N ARG A 75 -1.16 26.65 6.78
CA ARG A 75 -1.40 26.47 5.33
C ARG A 75 -0.21 26.84 4.47
N ALA A 76 0.96 27.12 5.07
CA ALA A 76 2.20 27.42 4.38
C ALA A 76 3.19 26.25 4.48
N TYR A 77 4.22 26.23 3.65
CA TYR A 77 5.39 25.37 3.85
C TYR A 77 6.12 25.74 5.13
N TRP A 78 6.63 24.74 5.86
CA TRP A 78 7.39 24.91 7.10
C TRP A 78 8.83 24.39 7.00
N GLY A 79 9.23 23.90 5.83
CA GLY A 79 10.61 23.59 5.48
C GLY A 79 11.07 22.18 5.77
N GLY A 80 10.18 21.26 6.16
CA GLY A 80 10.56 19.84 6.20
C GLY A 80 10.84 19.31 4.79
N ASP A 81 11.87 18.47 4.66
CA ASP A 81 12.38 18.05 3.37
C ASP A 81 12.95 16.60 3.38
N LEU A 82 13.33 16.10 2.20
CA LEU A 82 13.91 14.77 2.03
C LEU A 82 15.26 14.62 2.75
N GLN A 83 16.05 15.69 2.85
CA GLN A 83 17.29 15.69 3.60
C GLN A 83 17.03 15.57 5.11
N GLY A 84 15.96 16.20 5.60
CA GLY A 84 15.51 16.08 6.98
C GLY A 84 15.10 14.65 7.33
N ILE A 85 14.35 13.99 6.46
CA ILE A 85 14.00 12.57 6.63
C ILE A 85 15.27 11.72 6.62
N GLN A 86 16.19 11.97 5.68
CA GLN A 86 17.47 11.29 5.58
C GLN A 86 18.28 11.38 6.89
N GLN A 87 18.32 12.56 7.53
CA GLN A 87 19.04 12.77 8.79
C GLN A 87 18.43 12.01 9.98
N LYS A 88 17.16 11.57 9.86
CA LYS A 88 16.45 10.84 10.93
C LYS A 88 16.33 9.33 10.69
N MET A 89 16.99 8.79 9.65
CA MET A 89 16.90 7.36 9.32
C MET A 89 17.32 6.45 10.48
N SER A 90 18.40 6.79 11.22
CA SER A 90 18.83 6.00 12.38
C SER A 90 17.80 6.02 13.53
N TYR A 91 17.08 7.13 13.72
CA TYR A 91 15.99 7.23 14.69
C TYR A 91 14.83 6.30 14.30
N LEU A 92 14.43 6.31 13.03
CA LEU A 92 13.36 5.46 12.52
C LEU A 92 13.73 3.98 12.57
N ALA A 93 14.93 3.61 12.13
CA ALA A 93 15.44 2.24 12.21
C ALA A 93 15.52 1.75 13.68
N GLY A 94 15.97 2.61 14.60
CA GLY A 94 16.02 2.32 16.04
C GLY A 94 14.66 2.09 16.68
N MET A 95 13.59 2.69 16.15
CA MET A 95 12.20 2.42 16.55
C MET A 95 11.68 1.10 16.00
N GLY A 96 12.34 0.50 15.01
CA GLY A 96 11.91 -0.73 14.36
C GLY A 96 11.05 -0.48 13.12
N VAL A 97 11.01 0.74 12.61
CA VAL A 97 10.44 1.08 11.30
C VAL A 97 11.25 0.40 10.20
N THR A 98 10.57 -0.19 9.24
CA THR A 98 11.18 -0.90 8.11
C THR A 98 10.71 -0.40 6.76
N ALA A 99 9.73 0.50 6.74
CA ALA A 99 9.31 1.24 5.57
C ALA A 99 8.87 2.65 5.94
N VAL A 100 9.22 3.66 5.14
CA VAL A 100 8.67 5.00 5.24
C VAL A 100 7.70 5.24 4.09
N TRP A 101 6.53 5.82 4.38
CA TRP A 101 5.60 6.34 3.40
C TRP A 101 5.64 7.86 3.46
N ILE A 102 6.14 8.51 2.41
CA ILE A 102 6.24 9.96 2.29
C ILE A 102 5.07 10.53 1.48
N SER A 103 4.65 11.75 1.81
CA SER A 103 3.70 12.52 0.98
C SER A 103 4.19 12.64 -0.46
N PRO A 104 3.31 12.93 -1.45
CA PRO A 104 3.70 12.94 -2.86
C PRO A 104 4.94 13.78 -3.11
N PRO A 105 6.03 13.21 -3.65
CA PRO A 105 7.29 13.93 -3.83
C PRO A 105 7.36 14.69 -5.15
N VAL A 106 6.29 14.70 -5.95
CA VAL A 106 6.25 15.25 -7.30
C VAL A 106 6.09 16.78 -7.29
N ASP A 107 6.46 17.46 -8.36
CA ASP A 107 6.35 18.91 -8.52
C ASP A 107 4.88 19.36 -8.41
N ASN A 108 4.62 20.25 -7.47
CA ASN A 108 3.31 20.75 -7.11
C ASN A 108 3.05 22.16 -7.65
N LEU A 109 1.85 22.67 -7.40
CA LEU A 109 1.44 24.01 -7.75
C LEU A 109 2.30 25.06 -7.02
N ASN A 110 2.86 26.03 -7.76
CA ASN A 110 3.76 27.08 -7.26
C ASN A 110 3.05 28.30 -6.68
N THR A 111 1.74 28.21 -6.46
CA THR A 111 0.91 29.31 -5.94
C THR A 111 -0.05 28.79 -4.89
N ASN A 112 -0.56 29.70 -4.03
CA ASN A 112 -1.62 29.34 -3.11
C ASN A 112 -2.93 29.06 -3.85
N ILE A 113 -3.70 28.10 -3.32
CA ILE A 113 -5.10 27.87 -3.70
C ILE A 113 -6.01 28.18 -2.50
N PRO A 114 -7.27 28.57 -2.70
CA PRO A 114 -8.22 28.71 -1.60
C PRO A 114 -8.58 27.31 -1.05
N ASP A 115 -8.55 27.16 0.28
CA ASP A 115 -9.16 26.00 0.94
C ASP A 115 -10.71 26.10 0.89
N GLY A 116 -11.40 25.08 1.42
CA GLY A 116 -12.87 25.06 1.48
C GLY A 116 -13.52 26.27 2.19
N ASN A 117 -12.72 27.06 2.93
CA ASN A 117 -13.15 28.28 3.63
C ASN A 117 -12.60 29.55 2.95
N GLY A 118 -11.93 29.44 1.81
CA GLY A 118 -11.34 30.54 1.07
C GLY A 118 -10.00 31.04 1.58
N ASN A 119 -9.33 30.33 2.50
CA ASN A 119 -8.00 30.72 2.98
C ASN A 119 -6.92 30.31 1.98
N PRO A 120 -5.92 31.15 1.70
CA PRO A 120 -4.78 30.80 0.84
C PRO A 120 -4.00 29.62 1.44
N THR A 121 -3.83 28.55 0.67
CA THR A 121 -3.18 27.32 1.10
C THR A 121 -2.12 26.91 0.08
N ALA A 122 -0.89 26.74 0.53
CA ALA A 122 0.19 26.18 -0.26
C ALA A 122 0.08 24.66 -0.35
N SER A 123 0.69 24.06 -1.37
CA SER A 123 0.63 22.60 -1.62
C SER A 123 1.62 21.79 -0.77
N TYR A 124 1.89 22.22 0.48
CA TYR A 124 2.86 21.61 1.39
C TYR A 124 2.62 20.10 1.65
N HIS A 125 1.41 19.65 1.41
CA HIS A 125 0.99 18.25 1.58
C HIS A 125 1.28 17.38 0.35
N GLY A 126 1.56 17.97 -0.83
CA GLY A 126 1.95 17.24 -2.03
C GLY A 126 0.81 16.82 -2.97
N TYR A 127 -0.47 17.08 -2.63
CA TYR A 127 -1.62 16.58 -3.42
C TYR A 127 -2.12 17.53 -4.51
N GLN A 128 -1.31 18.51 -4.92
CA GLN A 128 -1.58 19.42 -6.03
C GLN A 128 -0.54 19.23 -7.14
N GLY A 129 -0.28 17.94 -7.48
CA GLY A 129 0.73 17.57 -8.46
C GLY A 129 0.44 18.12 -9.85
N ARG A 130 1.43 18.76 -10.48
CA ARG A 130 1.37 19.26 -11.84
C ARG A 130 2.37 18.59 -12.79
N ASP A 131 3.50 18.09 -12.27
CA ASP A 131 4.49 17.33 -13.05
C ASP A 131 4.91 16.09 -12.27
N PHE A 132 4.41 14.92 -12.68
CA PHE A 132 4.66 13.66 -12.00
C PHE A 132 6.04 13.05 -12.34
N LYS A 133 6.85 13.74 -13.12
CA LYS A 133 8.21 13.31 -13.51
C LYS A 133 9.32 14.20 -12.97
N ARG A 134 8.99 15.15 -12.10
CA ARG A 134 9.92 16.04 -11.42
C ARG A 134 9.70 16.00 -9.91
N VAL A 135 10.71 16.38 -9.13
CA VAL A 135 10.62 16.44 -7.66
C VAL A 135 10.22 17.84 -7.22
N GLU A 136 9.38 17.92 -6.18
CA GLU A 136 8.98 19.17 -5.54
C GLU A 136 10.18 19.94 -4.99
N GLU A 137 10.34 21.21 -5.35
CA GLU A 137 11.50 22.02 -4.99
C GLU A 137 11.59 22.38 -3.51
N HIS A 138 10.47 22.46 -2.80
CA HIS A 138 10.46 22.69 -1.35
C HIS A 138 10.93 21.45 -0.56
N SER A 139 10.78 20.26 -1.11
CA SER A 139 11.17 19.02 -0.45
C SER A 139 12.48 18.44 -0.96
N GLY A 140 12.89 18.80 -2.18
CA GLY A 140 14.06 18.27 -2.86
C GLY A 140 15.05 19.34 -3.33
N ASP A 141 15.54 19.19 -4.56
CA ASP A 141 16.42 20.17 -5.18
C ASP A 141 15.62 21.34 -5.75
N THR A 142 16.11 22.57 -5.56
CA THR A 142 15.41 23.81 -6.01
C THR A 142 15.24 23.93 -7.53
N ASN A 143 15.86 23.05 -8.31
CA ASN A 143 15.68 22.93 -9.77
C ASN A 143 14.80 21.72 -10.16
N ASN A 144 14.06 21.14 -9.20
CA ASN A 144 13.19 19.97 -9.38
C ASN A 144 13.94 18.69 -9.85
N ALA A 145 15.24 18.58 -9.57
CA ALA A 145 16.03 17.41 -9.92
C ALA A 145 15.79 16.23 -8.95
N TRP A 146 16.27 15.06 -9.31
CA TRP A 146 16.13 13.83 -8.52
C TRP A 146 17.25 13.61 -7.51
N THR A 147 18.28 14.47 -7.43
CA THR A 147 19.49 14.25 -6.64
C THR A 147 19.21 14.07 -5.15
N ALA A 148 18.40 14.96 -4.56
CA ALA A 148 18.02 14.86 -3.14
C ALA A 148 17.15 13.62 -2.88
N PHE A 149 16.25 13.29 -3.81
CA PHE A 149 15.40 12.10 -3.73
C PHE A 149 16.25 10.82 -3.77
N ASP A 150 17.18 10.71 -4.72
CA ASP A 150 18.07 9.53 -4.84
C ASP A 150 18.95 9.36 -3.59
N SER A 151 19.42 10.47 -3.03
CA SER A 151 20.21 10.46 -1.78
C SER A 151 19.37 9.96 -0.60
N PHE A 152 18.12 10.42 -0.48
CA PHE A 152 17.19 9.97 0.53
C PHE A 152 16.88 8.47 0.40
N VAL A 153 16.54 7.98 -0.81
CA VAL A 153 16.26 6.56 -1.06
C VAL A 153 17.49 5.70 -0.73
N THR A 154 18.67 6.15 -1.13
CA THR A 154 19.93 5.45 -0.82
C THR A 154 20.14 5.34 0.70
N ALA A 155 19.93 6.43 1.44
CA ALA A 155 20.09 6.42 2.90
C ALA A 155 19.04 5.54 3.59
N ALA A 156 17.79 5.53 3.11
CA ALA A 156 16.76 4.63 3.61
C ALA A 156 17.17 3.16 3.44
N HIS A 157 17.59 2.78 2.25
CA HIS A 157 18.01 1.40 1.95
C HIS A 157 19.26 0.98 2.76
N GLN A 158 20.21 1.89 2.99
CA GLN A 158 21.38 1.64 3.85
C GLN A 158 21.00 1.38 5.31
N ASN A 159 19.89 1.91 5.77
CA ASN A 159 19.33 1.67 7.10
C ASN A 159 18.31 0.50 7.13
N GLY A 160 18.14 -0.24 6.04
CA GLY A 160 17.19 -1.35 5.93
C GLY A 160 15.73 -0.90 5.87
N ILE A 161 15.48 0.36 5.51
CA ILE A 161 14.15 0.96 5.40
C ILE A 161 13.75 1.07 3.92
N LYS A 162 12.59 0.54 3.58
CA LYS A 162 11.97 0.65 2.26
C LYS A 162 11.33 2.02 2.09
N VAL A 163 11.19 2.47 0.84
CA VAL A 163 10.55 3.75 0.51
C VAL A 163 9.25 3.51 -0.23
N ILE A 164 8.16 4.00 0.35
CA ILE A 164 6.84 4.09 -0.25
C ILE A 164 6.58 5.55 -0.57
N VAL A 165 6.16 5.84 -1.78
CA VAL A 165 5.73 7.19 -2.16
C VAL A 165 4.22 7.24 -2.31
N ASP A 166 3.64 8.36 -1.93
CA ASP A 166 2.27 8.68 -2.29
C ASP A 166 2.20 9.03 -3.77
N PHE A 167 1.23 8.48 -4.49
CA PHE A 167 1.04 8.68 -5.92
C PHE A 167 -0.44 8.96 -6.19
N ALA A 168 -0.74 10.13 -6.74
CA ALA A 168 -2.10 10.65 -6.89
C ALA A 168 -2.53 10.74 -8.38
N PRO A 169 -2.76 9.60 -9.08
CA PRO A 169 -3.07 9.61 -10.51
C PRO A 169 -4.54 9.95 -10.81
N ASN A 170 -5.34 10.30 -9.79
CA ASN A 170 -6.73 10.71 -9.95
C ASN A 170 -6.86 12.08 -10.59
N HIS A 171 -6.01 13.02 -10.20
CA HIS A 171 -6.20 14.42 -10.49
C HIS A 171 -4.88 15.17 -10.66
N SER A 172 -4.98 16.39 -11.18
CA SER A 172 -3.94 17.39 -11.07
C SER A 172 -4.38 18.54 -10.13
N THR A 173 -4.04 19.77 -10.40
CA THR A 173 -4.26 20.90 -9.48
C THR A 173 -5.73 21.34 -9.41
N GLN A 174 -6.12 21.99 -8.31
CA GLN A 174 -7.39 22.71 -8.21
C GLN A 174 -7.42 23.97 -9.06
N ASP A 175 -8.63 24.55 -9.23
CA ASP A 175 -8.81 25.84 -9.89
C ASP A 175 -8.12 26.93 -9.10
N ASN A 176 -7.17 27.58 -9.73
CA ASN A 176 -6.44 28.69 -9.16
C ASN A 176 -5.88 29.60 -10.27
N ALA A 177 -6.26 30.87 -10.30
CA ALA A 177 -5.62 31.94 -11.06
C ALA A 177 -5.13 31.58 -12.50
N GLY A 178 -5.85 30.73 -13.21
CA GLY A 178 -5.53 30.27 -14.57
C GLY A 178 -4.68 29.01 -14.67
N GLU A 179 -4.32 28.37 -13.56
CA GLU A 179 -3.57 27.10 -13.54
C GLU A 179 -4.43 25.87 -13.24
N PHE A 180 -5.74 25.96 -13.37
CA PHE A 180 -6.65 24.84 -13.06
C PHE A 180 -6.34 23.62 -13.91
N GLY A 181 -5.93 22.54 -13.25
CA GLY A 181 -5.57 21.29 -13.88
C GLY A 181 -4.30 21.36 -14.72
N ALA A 182 -3.40 22.32 -14.49
CA ALA A 182 -2.15 22.40 -15.22
C ALA A 182 -1.37 21.09 -15.11
N LEU A 183 -0.98 20.51 -16.25
CA LEU A 183 -0.27 19.25 -16.34
C LEU A 183 0.98 19.44 -17.21
N TYR A 184 2.12 18.95 -16.70
CA TYR A 184 3.41 19.02 -17.36
C TYR A 184 4.03 17.62 -17.48
N ASP A 185 4.87 17.40 -18.47
CA ASP A 185 5.71 16.23 -18.64
C ASP A 185 7.19 16.64 -18.64
N ASN A 186 7.85 16.43 -17.51
CA ASN A 186 9.25 16.80 -17.30
C ASN A 186 9.56 18.25 -17.70
N GLY A 187 8.74 19.18 -17.20
CA GLY A 187 8.81 20.62 -17.46
C GLY A 187 8.16 21.09 -18.75
N THR A 188 7.65 20.20 -19.59
CA THR A 188 6.93 20.55 -20.82
C THR A 188 5.43 20.58 -20.55
N PHE A 189 4.79 21.73 -20.82
CA PHE A 189 3.34 21.88 -20.65
C PHE A 189 2.57 20.92 -21.58
N LEU A 190 1.66 20.14 -21.02
CA LEU A 190 0.79 19.22 -21.75
C LEU A 190 -0.59 19.79 -21.99
N GLY A 191 -1.17 20.44 -21.01
CA GLY A 191 -2.52 21.00 -21.06
C GLY A 191 -3.04 21.43 -19.70
N ASN A 192 -4.27 21.92 -19.66
CA ASN A 192 -4.98 22.24 -18.43
C ASN A 192 -6.47 21.95 -18.56
N TYR A 193 -7.17 21.93 -17.43
CA TYR A 193 -8.60 21.65 -17.36
C TYR A 193 -9.44 22.68 -18.11
N THR A 194 -9.11 23.97 -18.03
CA THR A 194 -9.93 25.07 -18.59
C THR A 194 -9.96 25.04 -20.13
N ASN A 195 -8.84 24.67 -20.77
CA ASN A 195 -8.69 24.61 -22.22
C ASN A 195 -8.34 23.20 -22.70
N ASP A 196 -9.11 22.22 -22.26
CA ASP A 196 -8.87 20.79 -22.54
C ASP A 196 -9.37 20.37 -23.94
N THR A 197 -8.68 20.85 -24.98
CA THR A 197 -9.00 20.47 -26.37
C THR A 197 -8.59 19.05 -26.70
N ASN A 198 -7.79 18.43 -25.86
CA ASN A 198 -7.27 17.07 -26.04
C ASN A 198 -8.10 15.98 -25.34
N GLY A 199 -8.98 16.35 -24.40
CA GLY A 199 -9.79 15.40 -23.62
C GLY A 199 -8.99 14.67 -22.53
N TYR A 200 -8.03 15.35 -21.92
CA TYR A 200 -7.20 14.80 -20.84
C TYR A 200 -7.92 14.73 -19.50
N PHE A 201 -9.06 15.40 -19.37
CA PHE A 201 -9.84 15.50 -18.13
C PHE A 201 -11.29 15.06 -18.35
N HIS A 202 -11.93 14.58 -17.27
CA HIS A 202 -13.36 14.45 -17.22
C HIS A 202 -14.01 15.77 -16.82
N HIS A 203 -15.08 16.17 -17.50
CA HIS A 203 -15.78 17.44 -17.27
C HIS A 203 -17.21 17.23 -16.76
N ASN A 204 -17.37 16.33 -15.76
CA ASN A 204 -18.67 15.93 -15.23
C ASN A 204 -19.13 16.73 -13.99
N GLY A 205 -18.32 17.70 -13.52
CA GLY A 205 -18.55 18.44 -12.27
C GLY A 205 -18.11 17.66 -11.02
N ASN A 206 -18.45 18.17 -9.85
CA ASN A 206 -18.07 17.57 -8.57
C ASN A 206 -18.96 16.38 -8.18
N ILE A 207 -18.42 15.43 -7.42
CA ILE A 207 -19.18 14.33 -6.82
C ILE A 207 -20.27 14.92 -5.91
N ALA A 208 -21.52 14.56 -6.16
CA ALA A 208 -22.68 14.91 -5.35
C ALA A 208 -23.26 13.71 -4.59
N ASN A 209 -23.11 12.50 -5.14
CA ASN A 209 -23.55 11.25 -4.53
C ASN A 209 -22.36 10.29 -4.38
N TRP A 210 -21.89 10.14 -3.17
CA TRP A 210 -20.71 9.34 -2.80
C TRP A 210 -20.95 7.81 -2.84
N ASP A 211 -22.21 7.38 -3.00
CA ASP A 211 -22.59 5.97 -3.15
C ASP A 211 -22.82 5.60 -4.63
N ASP A 212 -22.77 6.57 -5.52
CA ASP A 212 -22.95 6.35 -6.97
C ASP A 212 -21.61 6.00 -7.63
N ARG A 213 -21.48 4.76 -8.09
CA ARG A 213 -20.27 4.24 -8.76
C ARG A 213 -19.79 5.07 -9.95
N TYR A 214 -20.71 5.69 -10.69
CA TYR A 214 -20.35 6.55 -11.81
C TYR A 214 -19.74 7.85 -11.32
N GLN A 215 -20.40 8.52 -10.37
CA GLN A 215 -19.91 9.79 -9.86
C GLN A 215 -18.58 9.62 -9.15
N VAL A 216 -18.40 8.60 -8.32
CA VAL A 216 -17.13 8.43 -7.58
C VAL A 216 -15.94 8.16 -8.48
N GLN A 217 -16.12 7.67 -9.70
CA GLN A 217 -15.02 7.33 -10.62
C GLN A 217 -14.81 8.35 -11.76
N TYR A 218 -15.78 9.22 -12.04
CA TYR A 218 -15.75 10.07 -13.24
C TYR A 218 -16.06 11.54 -12.97
N PHE A 219 -16.25 11.93 -11.69
CA PHE A 219 -16.50 13.30 -11.29
C PHE A 219 -15.35 13.82 -10.43
N SER A 220 -15.16 15.13 -10.44
CA SER A 220 -14.10 15.79 -9.68
C SER A 220 -14.26 15.58 -8.19
N LEU A 221 -13.19 15.15 -7.54
CA LEU A 221 -13.07 15.06 -6.09
C LEU A 221 -12.71 16.45 -5.55
N PHE A 222 -13.60 17.10 -4.79
CA PHE A 222 -13.35 18.40 -4.16
C PHE A 222 -12.81 19.48 -5.12
N ASN A 223 -13.37 19.57 -6.32
CA ASN A 223 -12.95 20.53 -7.36
C ASN A 223 -11.50 20.33 -7.86
N LEU A 224 -10.90 19.16 -7.65
CA LEU A 224 -9.64 18.79 -8.29
C LEU A 224 -9.89 18.43 -9.75
N ALA A 225 -8.98 18.79 -10.64
CA ALA A 225 -9.10 18.48 -12.07
C ALA A 225 -8.96 16.98 -12.31
N ASP A 226 -10.07 16.30 -12.53
CA ASP A 226 -10.17 14.85 -12.67
C ASP A 226 -9.57 14.38 -13.99
N LEU A 227 -8.54 13.54 -13.94
CA LEU A 227 -7.83 13.06 -15.12
C LEU A 227 -8.59 11.94 -15.83
N ASN A 228 -8.59 11.99 -17.16
CA ASN A 228 -9.16 10.93 -18.01
C ASN A 228 -8.12 9.83 -18.27
N GLN A 229 -8.02 8.86 -17.37
CA GLN A 229 -7.07 7.75 -17.48
C GLN A 229 -7.39 6.80 -18.65
N GLU A 230 -8.58 6.90 -19.26
CA GLU A 230 -8.97 6.16 -20.46
C GLU A 230 -8.43 6.82 -21.75
N HIS A 231 -7.88 8.03 -21.64
CA HIS A 231 -7.17 8.68 -22.74
C HIS A 231 -5.74 8.13 -22.86
N ALA A 232 -5.33 7.73 -24.06
CA ALA A 232 -4.05 7.06 -24.31
C ALA A 232 -2.82 7.83 -23.81
N THR A 233 -2.84 9.17 -23.92
CA THR A 233 -1.73 10.03 -23.42
C THR A 233 -1.66 10.00 -21.89
N ILE A 234 -2.78 10.11 -21.20
CA ILE A 234 -2.84 10.12 -19.73
C ILE A 234 -2.49 8.73 -19.18
N ASP A 235 -3.01 7.65 -19.79
CA ASP A 235 -2.61 6.27 -19.46
C ASP A 235 -1.08 6.10 -19.54
N ALA A 236 -0.49 6.48 -20.67
CA ALA A 236 0.95 6.35 -20.89
C ALA A 236 1.77 7.23 -19.93
N TYR A 237 1.33 8.47 -19.71
CA TYR A 237 2.00 9.43 -18.83
C TYR A 237 2.02 8.95 -17.38
N MET A 238 0.90 8.52 -16.82
CA MET A 238 0.80 8.06 -15.42
C MET A 238 1.58 6.77 -15.19
N LYS A 239 1.51 5.81 -16.13
CA LYS A 239 2.30 4.57 -16.06
C LYS A 239 3.81 4.85 -16.13
N ALA A 240 4.24 5.74 -17.03
CA ALA A 240 5.63 6.14 -17.15
C ALA A 240 6.13 6.88 -15.90
N SER A 241 5.30 7.71 -15.27
CA SER A 241 5.63 8.40 -14.03
C SER A 241 5.83 7.43 -12.85
N ALA A 242 4.95 6.43 -12.70
CA ALA A 242 5.14 5.38 -11.70
C ALA A 242 6.41 4.55 -11.95
N GLN A 243 6.69 4.20 -13.21
CA GLN A 243 7.91 3.46 -13.58
C GLN A 243 9.18 4.29 -13.35
N LEU A 244 9.13 5.61 -13.56
CA LEU A 244 10.24 6.53 -13.26
C LEU A 244 10.55 6.53 -11.76
N LEU A 245 9.54 6.62 -10.90
CA LEU A 245 9.71 6.51 -9.45
C LEU A 245 10.35 5.17 -9.05
N GLN A 246 9.96 4.05 -9.68
CA GLN A 246 10.63 2.77 -9.46
C GLN A 246 12.10 2.78 -9.91
N GLN A 247 12.45 3.46 -11.01
CA GLN A 247 13.83 3.61 -11.46
C GLN A 247 14.68 4.38 -10.45
N HIS A 248 14.08 5.34 -9.73
CA HIS A 248 14.69 6.05 -8.61
C HIS A 248 14.67 5.28 -7.27
N GLY A 249 14.30 4.00 -7.27
CA GLY A 249 14.47 3.10 -6.13
C GLY A 249 13.26 2.97 -5.20
N VAL A 250 12.09 3.47 -5.59
CA VAL A 250 10.86 3.31 -4.81
C VAL A 250 10.46 1.83 -4.70
N ASP A 251 10.15 1.38 -3.47
CA ASP A 251 9.80 -0.01 -3.15
C ASP A 251 8.28 -0.25 -3.11
N GLY A 252 7.50 0.81 -2.99
CA GLY A 252 6.04 0.69 -2.93
C GLY A 252 5.33 2.01 -3.22
N PHE A 253 4.03 1.91 -3.46
CA PHE A 253 3.17 3.05 -3.73
C PHE A 253 1.94 3.00 -2.82
N ARG A 254 1.64 4.11 -2.16
CA ARG A 254 0.29 4.40 -1.71
C ARG A 254 -0.40 5.16 -2.83
N ILE A 255 -1.39 4.56 -3.44
CA ILE A 255 -2.15 5.20 -4.52
C ILE A 255 -3.28 5.99 -3.89
N ASP A 256 -3.23 7.31 -4.07
CA ASP A 256 -4.25 8.23 -3.58
C ASP A 256 -5.57 8.00 -4.29
N ALA A 257 -6.68 8.16 -3.54
CA ALA A 257 -8.03 8.22 -4.08
C ALA A 257 -8.43 7.06 -5.01
N ILE A 258 -8.00 5.80 -4.73
CA ILE A 258 -8.32 4.65 -5.62
C ILE A 258 -9.82 4.42 -5.82
N LYS A 259 -10.66 4.84 -4.88
CA LYS A 259 -12.12 4.85 -5.02
C LYS A 259 -12.59 5.76 -6.16
N HIS A 260 -11.82 6.82 -6.46
CA HIS A 260 -12.18 7.91 -7.35
C HIS A 260 -11.51 7.84 -8.73
N ILE A 261 -10.64 6.88 -8.96
CA ILE A 261 -10.02 6.59 -10.25
C ILE A 261 -10.81 5.47 -10.93
N THR A 262 -10.93 5.46 -12.26
CA THR A 262 -11.53 4.35 -13.01
C THR A 262 -10.99 3.00 -12.55
N TRP A 263 -11.80 2.17 -11.91
CA TRP A 263 -11.33 0.96 -11.22
C TRP A 263 -10.67 -0.04 -12.16
N GLY A 264 -11.23 -0.23 -13.34
CA GLY A 264 -10.67 -1.16 -14.34
C GLY A 264 -9.28 -0.73 -14.82
N TRP A 265 -9.06 0.56 -15.03
CA TRP A 265 -7.77 1.10 -15.45
C TRP A 265 -6.65 0.79 -14.44
N GLN A 266 -6.96 0.81 -13.15
CA GLN A 266 -5.96 0.60 -12.10
C GLN A 266 -5.35 -0.79 -12.13
N TYR A 267 -6.06 -1.81 -12.66
CA TYR A 267 -5.48 -3.15 -12.85
C TYR A 267 -4.34 -3.11 -13.86
N SER A 268 -4.47 -2.33 -14.95
CA SER A 268 -3.39 -2.14 -15.91
C SER A 268 -2.25 -1.28 -15.36
N LEU A 269 -2.53 -0.31 -14.50
CA LEU A 269 -1.51 0.46 -13.78
C LEU A 269 -0.69 -0.47 -12.88
N ALA A 270 -1.34 -1.26 -12.03
CA ALA A 270 -0.67 -2.25 -11.17
C ALA A 270 0.17 -3.23 -11.97
N ASN A 271 -0.39 -3.78 -13.04
CA ASN A 271 0.33 -4.69 -13.94
C ASN A 271 1.55 -4.03 -14.59
N SER A 272 1.46 -2.76 -15.00
CA SER A 272 2.58 -1.99 -15.54
C SER A 272 3.69 -1.81 -14.50
N ILE A 273 3.34 -1.49 -13.25
CA ILE A 273 4.28 -1.36 -12.15
C ILE A 273 4.96 -2.71 -11.87
N TYR A 274 4.21 -3.80 -11.78
CA TYR A 274 4.77 -5.15 -11.52
C TYR A 274 5.65 -5.67 -12.66
N THR A 275 5.36 -5.30 -13.91
CA THR A 275 6.21 -5.64 -15.05
C THR A 275 7.59 -4.97 -14.96
N ASN A 276 7.65 -3.76 -14.39
CA ASN A 276 8.89 -3.01 -14.22
C ASN A 276 9.66 -3.39 -12.93
N GLY A 277 8.98 -3.89 -11.91
CA GLY A 277 9.55 -4.34 -10.64
C GLY A 277 8.48 -4.79 -9.65
N ASP A 278 8.86 -5.58 -8.65
CA ASP A 278 7.93 -6.02 -7.61
C ASP A 278 7.79 -4.95 -6.52
N SER A 279 6.81 -4.08 -6.64
CA SER A 279 6.48 -3.05 -5.64
C SER A 279 5.27 -3.49 -4.83
N PHE A 280 5.19 -3.04 -3.57
CA PHE A 280 3.97 -3.16 -2.79
C PHE A 280 3.01 -2.01 -3.16
N LEU A 281 1.77 -2.36 -3.49
CA LEU A 281 0.73 -1.40 -3.84
C LEU A 281 -0.40 -1.47 -2.83
N PHE A 282 -0.75 -0.33 -2.25
CA PHE A 282 -1.98 -0.16 -1.49
C PHE A 282 -2.58 1.22 -1.78
N GLY A 283 -3.86 1.37 -1.57
CA GLY A 283 -4.52 2.62 -1.92
C GLY A 283 -5.50 3.10 -0.87
N GLU A 284 -5.99 4.30 -1.10
CA GLU A 284 -7.01 4.90 -0.27
C GLU A 284 -8.40 4.64 -0.86
N TRP A 285 -9.17 3.81 -0.16
CA TRP A 285 -10.59 3.65 -0.40
C TRP A 285 -11.33 3.99 0.88
N TYR A 286 -11.70 5.26 1.03
CA TYR A 286 -12.43 5.70 2.22
C TYR A 286 -13.80 5.02 2.31
N GLN A 287 -14.08 4.43 3.47
CA GLN A 287 -15.36 3.81 3.80
C GLN A 287 -15.57 3.84 5.33
N THR A 288 -16.83 3.95 5.73
CA THR A 288 -17.17 4.13 7.15
C THR A 288 -17.16 2.83 7.96
N GLY A 289 -17.22 1.68 7.29
CA GLY A 289 -17.27 0.36 7.90
C GLY A 289 -17.70 -0.71 6.91
N THR A 290 -17.91 -1.93 7.40
CA THR A 290 -18.35 -3.07 6.57
C THR A 290 -19.78 -2.96 6.05
N SER A 291 -20.56 -2.00 6.53
CA SER A 291 -21.90 -1.66 6.04
C SER A 291 -21.94 -0.55 4.99
N ASP A 292 -20.77 -0.01 4.60
CA ASP A 292 -20.68 1.00 3.53
C ASP A 292 -21.25 0.44 2.23
N PRO A 293 -22.07 1.19 1.47
CA PRO A 293 -22.66 0.72 0.20
C PRO A 293 -21.66 0.21 -0.83
N LEU A 294 -20.42 0.74 -0.82
CA LEU A 294 -19.35 0.34 -1.73
C LEU A 294 -18.33 -0.63 -1.10
N TYR A 295 -18.59 -1.15 0.11
CA TYR A 295 -17.70 -2.12 0.75
C TYR A 295 -17.50 -3.40 -0.09
N ARG A 296 -18.58 -3.90 -0.71
CA ARG A 296 -18.48 -5.06 -1.61
C ARG A 296 -17.59 -4.78 -2.82
N ASP A 297 -17.66 -3.58 -3.36
CA ASP A 297 -16.80 -3.18 -4.48
C ASP A 297 -15.33 -3.10 -4.05
N SER A 298 -15.05 -2.64 -2.84
CA SER A 298 -13.68 -2.51 -2.31
C SER A 298 -12.96 -3.85 -2.20
N TYR A 299 -13.59 -4.89 -1.61
CA TYR A 299 -12.93 -6.19 -1.54
C TYR A 299 -12.89 -6.91 -2.91
N LYS A 300 -13.89 -6.71 -3.76
CA LYS A 300 -13.89 -7.22 -5.13
C LYS A 300 -12.75 -6.62 -5.96
N TYR A 301 -12.51 -5.31 -5.80
CA TYR A 301 -11.39 -4.60 -6.40
C TYR A 301 -10.05 -5.15 -5.89
N THR A 302 -9.83 -5.21 -4.58
CA THR A 302 -8.59 -5.66 -3.96
C THR A 302 -8.25 -7.11 -4.34
N ASN A 303 -9.24 -8.01 -4.30
CA ASN A 303 -9.05 -9.43 -4.63
C ASN A 303 -8.62 -9.67 -6.09
N LYS A 304 -8.85 -8.72 -7.00
CA LYS A 304 -8.58 -8.87 -8.44
C LYS A 304 -7.46 -7.99 -8.95
N SER A 305 -7.22 -6.81 -8.34
CA SER A 305 -6.26 -5.83 -8.86
C SER A 305 -4.81 -6.12 -8.52
N GLY A 306 -4.55 -6.82 -7.43
CA GLY A 306 -3.23 -6.92 -6.81
C GLY A 306 -2.83 -5.65 -6.04
N ILE A 307 -3.77 -4.72 -5.83
CA ILE A 307 -3.60 -3.51 -5.02
C ILE A 307 -4.32 -3.73 -3.69
N SER A 308 -3.59 -3.64 -2.57
CA SER A 308 -4.18 -3.64 -1.23
C SER A 308 -4.76 -2.26 -0.90
N MET A 309 -5.24 -2.06 0.32
CA MET A 309 -5.81 -0.78 0.72
C MET A 309 -5.58 -0.45 2.20
N LEU A 310 -5.75 0.82 2.54
CA LEU A 310 -5.89 1.30 3.90
C LEU A 310 -7.17 0.72 4.51
N ASP A 311 -7.03 0.12 5.68
CA ASP A 311 -8.11 -0.56 6.39
C ASP A 311 -8.96 0.42 7.20
N PHE A 312 -9.81 1.17 6.52
CA PHE A 312 -10.71 2.14 7.15
C PHE A 312 -11.77 1.50 8.06
N PRO A 313 -12.38 0.33 7.71
CA PRO A 313 -13.32 -0.31 8.61
C PRO A 313 -12.69 -0.66 9.97
N LEU A 314 -11.49 -1.25 9.95
CA LEU A 314 -10.78 -1.57 11.19
C LEU A 314 -10.29 -0.31 11.91
N ASN A 315 -9.83 0.72 11.18
CA ASN A 315 -9.48 2.01 11.76
C ASN A 315 -10.66 2.62 12.54
N THR A 316 -11.86 2.61 11.96
CA THR A 316 -13.08 3.09 12.63
C THR A 316 -13.34 2.30 13.91
N ALA A 317 -13.29 0.98 13.87
CA ALA A 317 -13.49 0.13 15.03
C ALA A 317 -12.42 0.36 16.13
N ILE A 318 -11.14 0.50 15.74
CA ILE A 318 -10.04 0.82 16.67
C ILE A 318 -10.29 2.15 17.38
N ARG A 319 -10.66 3.19 16.64
CA ARG A 319 -10.93 4.52 17.18
C ARG A 319 -12.17 4.51 18.10
N ASN A 320 -13.20 3.77 17.76
CA ASN A 320 -14.37 3.58 18.63
C ASN A 320 -14.00 2.86 19.93
N VAL A 321 -13.28 1.75 19.84
CA VAL A 321 -12.95 0.91 21.01
C VAL A 321 -11.95 1.62 21.93
N PHE A 322 -10.84 2.12 21.41
CA PHE A 322 -9.80 2.73 22.23
C PHE A 322 -10.00 4.23 22.46
N GLY A 323 -10.59 4.95 21.52
CA GLY A 323 -10.82 6.39 21.63
C GLY A 323 -12.16 6.76 22.26
N SER A 324 -13.23 6.02 21.98
CA SER A 324 -14.59 6.31 22.45
C SER A 324 -15.16 5.27 23.42
N ASN A 325 -14.34 4.32 23.87
CA ASN A 325 -14.68 3.27 24.83
C ASN A 325 -15.78 2.28 24.40
N ALA A 326 -15.96 2.08 23.09
CA ALA A 326 -16.86 1.06 22.56
C ALA A 326 -16.40 -0.37 22.93
N ASN A 327 -17.26 -1.37 22.72
CA ASN A 327 -16.96 -2.76 23.03
C ASN A 327 -15.98 -3.37 22.03
N PHE A 328 -15.13 -4.29 22.47
CA PHE A 328 -14.19 -5.01 21.60
C PHE A 328 -14.86 -5.82 20.49
N SER A 329 -16.15 -6.14 20.62
CA SER A 329 -16.92 -6.79 19.56
C SER A 329 -16.93 -5.99 18.24
N GLU A 330 -16.75 -4.66 18.26
CA GLU A 330 -16.65 -3.88 17.03
C GLU A 330 -15.39 -4.27 16.23
N ILE A 331 -14.25 -4.42 16.90
CA ILE A 331 -13.01 -4.90 16.26
C ILE A 331 -13.17 -6.34 15.77
N ASP A 332 -13.70 -7.24 16.62
CA ASP A 332 -13.83 -8.66 16.30
C ASP A 332 -14.77 -8.90 15.10
N ASN A 333 -15.86 -8.15 15.01
CA ASN A 333 -16.79 -8.19 13.90
C ASN A 333 -16.13 -7.77 12.56
N VAL A 334 -15.32 -6.71 12.57
CA VAL A 334 -14.60 -6.27 11.37
C VAL A 334 -13.57 -7.30 10.96
N LEU A 335 -12.73 -7.80 11.88
CA LEU A 335 -11.75 -8.84 11.58
C LEU A 335 -12.39 -10.09 10.98
N THR A 336 -13.54 -10.51 11.51
CA THR A 336 -14.29 -11.68 11.02
C THR A 336 -14.85 -11.44 9.61
N ALA A 337 -15.43 -10.26 9.37
CA ALA A 337 -15.99 -9.92 8.06
C ALA A 337 -14.90 -9.86 6.99
N GLU A 338 -13.77 -9.25 7.30
CA GLU A 338 -12.69 -9.06 6.33
C GLU A 338 -11.95 -10.36 6.03
N ALA A 339 -11.71 -11.21 7.04
CA ALA A 339 -11.18 -12.56 6.82
C ALA A 339 -12.06 -13.42 5.88
N SER A 340 -13.36 -13.12 5.79
CA SER A 340 -14.29 -13.81 4.90
C SER A 340 -14.34 -13.20 3.49
N ASN A 341 -14.07 -11.91 3.35
CA ASN A 341 -14.29 -11.15 2.11
C ASN A 341 -12.99 -10.90 1.32
N PHE A 342 -11.87 -10.65 2.02
CA PHE A 342 -10.58 -10.42 1.39
C PHE A 342 -9.78 -11.72 1.28
N THR A 343 -9.22 -11.97 0.09
CA THR A 343 -8.34 -13.14 -0.14
C THR A 343 -7.03 -13.02 0.63
N TRP A 344 -6.57 -11.79 0.85
CA TRP A 344 -5.32 -11.43 1.51
C TRP A 344 -5.57 -10.31 2.53
N ASP A 345 -6.38 -10.57 3.57
CA ASP A 345 -6.67 -9.58 4.60
C ASP A 345 -5.41 -9.18 5.41
N GLU A 346 -4.36 -10.03 5.40
CA GLU A 346 -3.08 -9.70 6.00
C GLU A 346 -2.25 -8.67 5.20
N ASP A 347 -2.63 -8.36 3.97
CA ASP A 347 -2.01 -7.28 3.17
C ASP A 347 -2.67 -5.91 3.40
N LEU A 348 -3.84 -5.85 4.06
CA LEU A 348 -4.49 -4.59 4.40
C LEU A 348 -3.61 -3.74 5.33
N VAL A 349 -3.50 -2.44 5.04
CA VAL A 349 -2.66 -1.52 5.82
C VAL A 349 -3.45 -0.96 7.00
N THR A 350 -3.08 -1.37 8.20
CA THR A 350 -3.76 -0.99 9.45
C THR A 350 -3.17 0.27 10.08
N PHE A 351 -4.01 1.13 10.61
CA PHE A 351 -3.58 2.41 11.19
C PHE A 351 -4.56 2.91 12.25
N ILE A 352 -4.10 3.82 13.10
CA ILE A 352 -4.95 4.43 14.16
C ILE A 352 -5.34 5.87 13.81
N ASP A 353 -4.50 6.57 13.09
CA ASP A 353 -4.71 7.90 12.53
C ASP A 353 -3.82 8.12 11.29
N ASN A 354 -4.12 9.17 10.52
CA ASN A 354 -3.33 9.60 9.38
C ASN A 354 -3.49 11.13 9.17
N HIS A 355 -2.99 11.62 8.03
CA HIS A 355 -2.98 13.05 7.70
C HIS A 355 -4.36 13.65 7.35
N ASP A 356 -5.41 12.84 7.16
CA ASP A 356 -6.76 13.27 6.78
C ASP A 356 -7.77 13.19 7.93
N MET A 357 -7.31 12.81 9.12
CA MET A 357 -8.18 12.70 10.28
C MET A 357 -7.53 13.28 11.53
N THR A 358 -8.38 13.62 12.51
CA THR A 358 -7.95 14.03 13.84
C THR A 358 -7.01 12.98 14.45
N ARG A 359 -5.89 13.41 15.02
CA ARG A 359 -4.94 12.51 15.70
C ARG A 359 -5.59 11.79 16.87
N PHE A 360 -5.09 10.59 17.17
CA PHE A 360 -5.66 9.76 18.23
C PHE A 360 -5.67 10.47 19.59
N LEU A 361 -4.59 11.15 19.98
CA LEU A 361 -4.52 11.87 21.25
C LEU A 361 -5.36 13.15 21.28
N THR A 362 -5.70 13.73 20.13
CA THR A 362 -6.74 14.79 20.07
C THR A 362 -8.14 14.21 20.29
N LEU A 363 -8.41 12.99 19.76
CA LEU A 363 -9.66 12.29 20.01
C LEU A 363 -9.81 11.91 21.48
N LEU A 364 -8.75 11.37 22.08
CA LEU A 364 -8.68 11.00 23.49
C LEU A 364 -7.26 11.19 24.04
N ASN A 365 -7.04 12.23 24.83
CA ASN A 365 -5.73 12.49 25.46
C ASN A 365 -5.46 11.47 26.58
N ASN A 366 -5.10 10.24 26.17
CA ASN A 366 -4.79 9.12 27.06
C ASN A 366 -3.69 8.23 26.48
N ASN A 367 -2.50 8.33 27.01
CA ASN A 367 -1.34 7.57 26.54
C ASN A 367 -1.52 6.04 26.67
N ASN A 368 -2.20 5.54 27.72
CA ASN A 368 -2.45 4.11 27.86
C ASN A 368 -3.32 3.57 26.73
N ARG A 369 -4.34 4.31 26.33
CA ARG A 369 -5.20 3.95 25.19
C ARG A 369 -4.43 4.00 23.87
N LEU A 370 -3.54 4.99 23.69
CA LEU A 370 -2.65 5.05 22.53
C LEU A 370 -1.72 3.83 22.50
N HIS A 371 -1.09 3.46 23.62
CA HIS A 371 -0.23 2.28 23.69
C HIS A 371 -1.00 0.99 23.35
N GLN A 372 -2.23 0.86 23.81
CA GLN A 372 -3.11 -0.28 23.49
C GLN A 372 -3.47 -0.35 22.01
N ALA A 373 -3.84 0.79 21.40
CA ALA A 373 -4.13 0.87 19.97
C ALA A 373 -2.89 0.57 19.10
N LEU A 374 -1.70 1.11 19.47
CA LEU A 374 -0.43 0.80 18.82
C LEU A 374 -0.09 -0.69 18.94
N ALA A 375 -0.20 -1.25 20.15
CA ALA A 375 0.06 -2.67 20.37
C ALA A 375 -0.88 -3.54 19.53
N PHE A 376 -2.15 -3.16 19.41
CA PHE A 376 -3.12 -3.86 18.60
C PHE A 376 -2.72 -3.90 17.13
N ILE A 377 -2.46 -2.77 16.47
CA ILE A 377 -2.07 -2.77 15.05
C ILE A 377 -0.73 -3.46 14.79
N LEU A 378 0.21 -3.43 15.74
CA LEU A 378 1.53 -4.08 15.62
C LEU A 378 1.48 -5.61 15.80
N THR A 379 0.42 -6.15 16.43
CA THR A 379 0.27 -7.59 16.71
C THR A 379 -0.90 -8.25 16.00
N SER A 380 -1.87 -7.48 15.51
CA SER A 380 -2.99 -8.01 14.74
C SER A 380 -2.58 -8.31 13.28
N ARG A 381 -3.51 -8.81 12.47
CA ARG A 381 -3.31 -8.99 11.03
C ARG A 381 -3.13 -7.64 10.33
N GLY A 382 -2.58 -7.65 9.13
CA GLY A 382 -2.36 -6.46 8.31
C GLY A 382 -0.94 -5.90 8.45
N VAL A 383 -0.64 -4.88 7.66
CA VAL A 383 0.63 -4.15 7.66
C VAL A 383 0.46 -2.87 8.48
N PRO A 384 1.07 -2.77 9.68
CA PRO A 384 0.86 -1.61 10.53
C PRO A 384 1.51 -0.35 9.96
N CYS A 385 0.76 0.75 9.99
CA CYS A 385 1.20 2.08 9.62
C CYS A 385 1.05 3.04 10.80
N ILE A 386 2.14 3.72 11.15
CA ILE A 386 2.20 4.70 12.25
C ILE A 386 2.36 6.09 11.64
N TYR A 387 1.49 7.02 11.97
CA TYR A 387 1.58 8.41 11.54
C TYR A 387 2.68 9.14 12.31
N TYR A 388 3.48 9.96 11.63
CA TYR A 388 4.67 10.61 12.22
C TYR A 388 4.37 11.34 13.53
N GLY A 389 5.25 11.19 14.50
CA GLY A 389 5.14 11.82 15.80
C GLY A 389 4.20 11.15 16.80
N THR A 390 3.47 10.11 16.40
CA THR A 390 2.60 9.36 17.32
C THR A 390 3.40 8.77 18.48
N GLU A 391 4.62 8.31 18.24
CA GLU A 391 5.54 7.80 19.23
C GLU A 391 6.11 8.89 20.17
N GLN A 392 5.95 10.16 19.78
CA GLN A 392 6.30 11.35 20.60
C GLN A 392 5.06 11.99 21.24
N TYR A 393 3.90 11.33 21.16
CA TYR A 393 2.61 11.84 21.66
C TYR A 393 2.18 13.15 21.00
N LEU A 394 2.60 13.36 19.76
CA LEU A 394 2.32 14.57 19.00
C LEU A 394 0.83 14.66 18.65
N HIS A 395 0.19 15.75 19.08
CA HIS A 395 -1.19 16.08 18.70
C HIS A 395 -1.39 17.60 18.76
N ASN A 396 -2.50 18.06 18.23
CA ASN A 396 -2.87 19.47 18.31
C ASN A 396 -4.41 19.56 18.30
N ASP A 397 -4.94 20.26 19.29
CA ASP A 397 -6.38 20.34 19.56
C ASP A 397 -7.01 21.62 19.01
N MET A 398 -6.22 22.47 18.32
CA MET A 398 -6.73 23.69 17.70
C MET A 398 -7.86 23.35 16.72
N SER A 399 -8.98 24.06 16.83
CA SER A 399 -10.17 23.85 16.00
C SER A 399 -10.65 22.39 15.93
N GLY A 400 -10.46 21.62 17.01
CA GLY A 400 -10.82 20.19 17.06
C GLY A 400 -9.83 19.26 16.38
N GLY A 401 -8.66 19.76 15.98
CA GLY A 401 -7.55 18.96 15.44
C GLY A 401 -7.77 18.35 14.06
N GLY A 402 -8.73 18.86 13.29
CA GLY A 402 -8.88 18.49 11.88
C GLY A 402 -7.85 19.19 10.99
N ASP A 403 -7.83 18.85 9.69
CA ASP A 403 -6.95 19.48 8.69
C ASP A 403 -7.10 21.02 8.71
N PRO A 404 -5.99 21.80 8.75
CA PRO A 404 -4.56 21.39 8.70
C PRO A 404 -3.92 21.15 10.09
N TYR A 405 -4.68 21.21 11.18
CA TYR A 405 -4.16 21.18 12.55
C TYR A 405 -3.73 19.78 13.02
N ASN A 406 -4.14 18.72 12.31
CA ASN A 406 -3.63 17.35 12.50
C ASN A 406 -2.21 17.13 11.95
N ARG A 407 -1.60 18.17 11.33
CA ARG A 407 -0.27 18.15 10.68
C ARG A 407 0.75 19.08 11.37
N PRO A 408 0.92 19.01 12.73
CA PRO A 408 1.92 19.83 13.41
C PRO A 408 3.33 19.42 12.98
N MET A 409 4.28 20.39 13.04
CA MET A 409 5.71 20.08 12.85
C MET A 409 6.20 19.17 13.94
N MET A 410 6.95 18.13 13.57
CA MET A 410 7.59 17.26 14.54
C MET A 410 8.74 17.99 15.24
N ASN A 411 8.73 18.06 16.56
CA ASN A 411 9.64 18.85 17.36
C ASN A 411 10.47 18.03 18.35
N ALA A 412 10.25 16.72 18.43
CA ALA A 412 10.93 15.82 19.34
C ALA A 412 11.28 14.49 18.65
N PHE A 413 12.41 13.92 19.00
CA PHE A 413 12.93 12.65 18.50
C PHE A 413 13.50 11.82 19.64
N SER A 414 12.76 11.73 20.76
CA SER A 414 13.17 10.95 21.93
C SER A 414 13.06 9.45 21.65
N THR A 415 14.11 8.71 21.99
CA THR A 415 14.15 7.24 21.90
C THR A 415 13.67 6.56 23.20
N SER A 416 13.26 7.33 24.20
CA SER A 416 12.92 6.83 25.54
C SER A 416 11.42 6.86 25.86
N THR A 417 10.56 7.31 24.95
CA THR A 417 9.12 7.26 25.17
C THR A 417 8.63 5.81 25.23
N THR A 418 7.58 5.55 25.99
CA THR A 418 6.98 4.21 26.05
C THR A 418 6.47 3.78 24.68
N ALA A 419 5.86 4.68 23.90
CA ALA A 419 5.36 4.39 22.57
C ALA A 419 6.51 4.03 21.59
N TYR A 420 7.66 4.73 21.63
CA TYR A 420 8.84 4.37 20.83
C TYR A 420 9.36 2.97 21.18
N THR A 421 9.53 2.68 22.48
CA THR A 421 10.03 1.39 22.96
C THR A 421 9.05 0.25 22.65
N LEU A 422 7.75 0.49 22.80
CA LEU A 422 6.70 -0.46 22.47
C LEU A 422 6.72 -0.81 20.97
N THR A 423 6.83 0.19 20.12
CA THR A 423 6.94 0.01 18.67
C THR A 423 8.18 -0.83 18.33
N ASN A 424 9.34 -0.53 18.91
CA ASN A 424 10.56 -1.32 18.69
C ASN A 424 10.38 -2.79 19.10
N ARG A 425 9.85 -3.05 20.32
CA ARG A 425 9.66 -4.43 20.81
C ARG A 425 8.69 -5.21 19.91
N LEU A 426 7.56 -4.63 19.56
CA LEU A 426 6.54 -5.33 18.77
C LEU A 426 6.93 -5.46 17.28
N SER A 427 7.66 -4.50 16.73
CA SER A 427 8.30 -4.64 15.40
C SER A 427 9.31 -5.79 15.39
N THR A 428 10.08 -5.93 16.46
CA THR A 428 11.03 -7.05 16.63
C THR A 428 10.29 -8.39 16.73
N LEU A 429 9.22 -8.46 17.50
CA LEU A 429 8.36 -9.64 17.57
C LEU A 429 7.81 -10.02 16.20
N ARG A 430 7.29 -9.04 15.45
CA ARG A 430 6.74 -9.23 14.10
C ARG A 430 7.75 -9.82 13.12
N ARG A 431 9.00 -9.37 13.18
CA ARG A 431 10.08 -9.93 12.34
C ARG A 431 10.50 -11.33 12.74
N ASN A 432 10.46 -11.66 14.04
CA ASN A 432 11.03 -12.89 14.60
C ASN A 432 10.01 -14.03 14.76
N ASN A 433 8.71 -13.71 14.90
CA ASN A 433 7.65 -14.71 15.03
C ASN A 433 6.66 -14.59 13.87
N THR A 434 6.69 -15.56 12.97
CA THR A 434 5.89 -15.57 11.74
C THR A 434 4.38 -15.65 11.99
N ALA A 435 3.94 -15.96 13.20
CA ALA A 435 2.53 -15.89 13.57
C ALA A 435 1.95 -14.48 13.44
N VAL A 436 2.76 -13.42 13.73
CA VAL A 436 2.29 -12.04 13.65
C VAL A 436 2.05 -11.59 12.21
N PRO A 437 3.03 -11.68 11.28
CA PRO A 437 2.83 -11.21 9.90
C PRO A 437 1.95 -12.12 9.05
N TYR A 438 1.96 -13.44 9.27
CA TYR A 438 1.34 -14.40 8.35
C TYR A 438 0.19 -15.21 8.95
N GLY A 439 0.01 -15.17 10.28
CA GLY A 439 -1.00 -15.97 10.95
C GLY A 439 -2.41 -15.42 10.78
N GLY A 440 -3.39 -16.30 10.83
CA GLY A 440 -4.79 -15.90 11.03
C GLY A 440 -5.01 -15.32 12.43
N THR A 441 -6.06 -14.52 12.61
CA THR A 441 -6.46 -13.97 13.91
C THR A 441 -7.63 -14.80 14.46
N GLN A 442 -7.53 -15.22 15.71
CA GLN A 442 -8.61 -15.95 16.39
C GLN A 442 -8.91 -15.29 17.74
N GLN A 443 -10.14 -14.88 17.95
CA GLN A 443 -10.63 -14.47 19.27
C GLN A 443 -10.61 -15.68 20.21
N ARG A 444 -10.04 -15.51 21.42
CA ARG A 444 -9.90 -16.56 22.43
C ARG A 444 -10.70 -16.27 23.69
N TRP A 445 -10.81 -15.01 24.06
CA TRP A 445 -11.59 -14.57 25.19
C TRP A 445 -11.97 -13.10 25.03
N MET A 446 -13.18 -12.70 25.37
CA MET A 446 -13.61 -11.32 25.20
C MET A 446 -14.71 -10.93 26.17
N ASN A 447 -14.65 -9.68 26.63
CA ASN A 447 -15.78 -8.92 27.20
C ASN A 447 -15.73 -7.46 26.71
N ASN A 448 -16.48 -6.55 27.32
CA ASN A 448 -16.51 -5.16 26.88
C ASN A 448 -15.15 -4.46 26.99
N ASP A 449 -14.34 -4.82 28.00
CA ASP A 449 -13.08 -4.14 28.33
C ASP A 449 -11.83 -4.96 28.02
N VAL A 450 -11.96 -6.25 27.79
CA VAL A 450 -10.83 -7.16 27.54
C VAL A 450 -11.01 -7.89 26.23
N TYR A 451 -9.93 -7.93 25.47
CA TYR A 451 -9.86 -8.72 24.25
C TYR A 451 -8.59 -9.60 24.28
N VAL A 452 -8.78 -10.92 24.22
CA VAL A 452 -7.69 -11.89 24.08
C VAL A 452 -7.82 -12.56 22.74
N TYR A 453 -6.80 -12.39 21.91
CA TYR A 453 -6.75 -12.99 20.57
C TYR A 453 -5.41 -13.67 20.33
N GLU A 454 -5.42 -14.61 19.43
CA GLU A 454 -4.28 -15.42 19.04
C GLU A 454 -3.95 -15.21 17.57
N ARG A 455 -2.67 -15.09 17.30
CA ARG A 455 -2.09 -15.20 15.96
C ARG A 455 -1.42 -16.55 15.84
N LYS A 456 -1.70 -17.30 14.78
CA LYS A 456 -1.11 -18.60 14.57
C LYS A 456 -0.73 -18.82 13.12
N PHE A 457 0.52 -19.24 12.92
CA PHE A 457 1.04 -19.65 11.61
C PHE A 457 1.83 -20.94 11.77
N PHE A 458 1.23 -22.07 11.35
CA PHE A 458 1.74 -23.41 11.64
C PHE A 458 1.94 -23.62 13.15
N GLY A 459 3.16 -23.99 13.59
CA GLY A 459 3.48 -24.15 15.02
C GLY A 459 3.90 -22.87 15.73
N ASN A 460 3.98 -21.72 15.01
CA ASN A 460 4.27 -20.43 15.63
C ASN A 460 3.00 -19.82 16.19
N VAL A 461 3.05 -19.32 17.41
CA VAL A 461 1.87 -18.77 18.11
C VAL A 461 2.24 -17.49 18.86
N VAL A 462 1.37 -16.48 18.78
CA VAL A 462 1.42 -15.27 19.61
C VAL A 462 0.02 -15.05 20.19
N LEU A 463 -0.08 -15.06 21.51
CA LEU A 463 -1.30 -14.76 22.26
C LEU A 463 -1.19 -13.34 22.82
N VAL A 464 -2.20 -12.52 22.59
CA VAL A 464 -2.25 -11.12 23.02
C VAL A 464 -3.47 -10.91 23.89
N ALA A 465 -3.31 -10.22 25.02
CA ALA A 465 -4.40 -9.82 25.90
C ALA A 465 -4.35 -8.33 26.16
N ILE A 466 -5.43 -7.63 25.88
CA ILE A 466 -5.57 -6.18 26.08
C ILE A 466 -6.71 -5.95 27.07
N ASN A 467 -6.43 -5.25 28.17
CA ASN A 467 -7.43 -4.73 29.10
C ASN A 467 -7.46 -3.21 29.02
N LYS A 468 -8.51 -2.66 28.40
CA LYS A 468 -8.68 -1.21 28.26
C LYS A 468 -9.36 -0.53 29.44
N SER A 469 -9.83 -1.26 30.44
CA SER A 469 -10.39 -0.65 31.65
C SER A 469 -9.35 0.20 32.36
N ALA A 470 -9.73 1.39 32.78
CA ALA A 470 -8.82 2.29 33.48
C ALA A 470 -8.57 1.87 34.95
N ALA A 471 -9.48 1.08 35.55
CA ALA A 471 -9.46 0.76 36.96
C ALA A 471 -9.66 -0.72 37.29
N THR A 472 -10.28 -1.52 36.42
CA THR A 472 -10.67 -2.91 36.73
C THR A 472 -9.65 -3.91 36.22
N ALA A 473 -9.08 -4.70 37.12
CA ALA A 473 -8.37 -5.92 36.77
C ALA A 473 -9.42 -7.04 36.54
N TYR A 474 -9.20 -7.84 35.51
CA TYR A 474 -10.09 -8.97 35.19
C TYR A 474 -9.39 -10.31 35.46
N ASN A 475 -10.11 -11.21 36.12
CA ASN A 475 -9.65 -12.60 36.26
C ASN A 475 -10.07 -13.39 35.02
N ILE A 476 -9.09 -13.78 34.20
CA ILE A 476 -9.28 -14.50 32.95
C ILE A 476 -9.37 -16.00 33.28
N THR A 477 -10.53 -16.59 33.03
CA THR A 477 -10.83 -18.00 33.28
C THR A 477 -11.38 -18.67 32.03
N GLY A 478 -11.14 -19.95 31.87
CA GLY A 478 -11.63 -20.74 30.71
C GLY A 478 -10.94 -20.38 29.39
N LEU A 479 -9.81 -19.69 29.43
CA LEU A 479 -9.01 -19.38 28.25
C LEU A 479 -8.32 -20.64 27.75
N ASN A 480 -8.44 -20.89 26.44
CA ASN A 480 -7.67 -21.90 25.72
C ASN A 480 -6.80 -21.23 24.64
N THR A 481 -5.63 -21.83 24.35
CA THR A 481 -4.66 -21.32 23.40
C THR A 481 -4.01 -22.47 22.60
N SER A 482 -3.40 -22.14 21.45
CA SER A 482 -2.52 -23.06 20.72
C SER A 482 -1.07 -23.05 21.22
N LEU A 483 -0.71 -22.19 22.20
CA LEU A 483 0.60 -22.25 22.84
C LEU A 483 0.83 -23.66 23.42
N PRO A 484 1.99 -24.29 23.21
CA PRO A 484 2.34 -25.56 23.86
C PRO A 484 2.26 -25.46 25.37
N ALA A 485 2.09 -26.61 26.06
CA ALA A 485 2.14 -26.67 27.52
C ALA A 485 3.47 -26.15 28.05
N GLY A 486 3.42 -25.25 29.04
CA GLY A 486 4.58 -24.59 29.61
C GLY A 486 4.22 -23.28 30.34
N SER A 487 5.24 -22.65 30.87
CA SER A 487 5.12 -21.30 31.49
C SER A 487 5.67 -20.24 30.55
N TYR A 488 4.93 -19.14 30.40
CA TYR A 488 5.25 -18.05 29.50
C TYR A 488 5.32 -16.74 30.26
N SER A 489 6.46 -16.06 30.17
CA SER A 489 6.61 -14.69 30.65
C SER A 489 6.05 -13.74 29.60
N ASP A 490 5.44 -12.65 30.04
CA ASP A 490 4.94 -11.62 29.16
C ASP A 490 6.10 -10.89 28.46
N TYR A 491 6.05 -10.83 27.15
CA TYR A 491 7.05 -10.16 26.29
C TYR A 491 7.15 -8.65 26.55
N LEU A 492 6.07 -8.03 27.06
CA LEU A 492 5.98 -6.60 27.37
C LEU A 492 6.23 -6.28 28.85
N THR A 493 6.74 -7.24 29.64
CA THR A 493 7.12 -7.02 31.04
C THR A 493 8.01 -5.77 31.19
N GLY A 494 7.67 -4.93 32.18
CA GLY A 494 8.39 -3.68 32.49
C GLY A 494 8.09 -2.51 31.54
N LEU A 495 7.13 -2.66 30.60
CA LEU A 495 6.71 -1.59 29.72
C LEU A 495 5.20 -1.29 29.88
N VAL A 496 4.35 -2.15 29.35
CA VAL A 496 2.88 -2.01 29.42
C VAL A 496 2.19 -3.29 29.87
N GLY A 497 2.96 -4.31 30.20
CA GLY A 497 2.51 -5.63 30.63
C GLY A 497 3.28 -6.17 31.84
N GLY A 498 3.18 -7.46 32.12
CA GLY A 498 3.88 -8.10 33.22
C GLY A 498 3.25 -9.40 33.74
N SER A 499 2.11 -9.83 33.18
CA SER A 499 1.44 -11.07 33.60
C SER A 499 2.09 -12.29 32.99
N SER A 500 2.52 -13.26 33.79
CA SER A 500 2.94 -14.59 33.32
C SER A 500 1.75 -15.53 33.28
N ILE A 501 1.75 -16.51 32.35
CA ILE A 501 0.72 -17.55 32.25
C ILE A 501 1.33 -18.94 32.27
N THR A 502 0.54 -19.90 32.72
CA THR A 502 0.85 -21.33 32.63
C THR A 502 -0.18 -22.00 31.76
N VAL A 503 0.30 -22.75 30.79
CA VAL A 503 -0.50 -23.51 29.82
C VAL A 503 -0.35 -25.00 30.13
N SER A 504 -1.47 -25.71 30.25
CA SER A 504 -1.51 -27.16 30.44
C SER A 504 -1.73 -27.87 29.11
N ALA A 505 -1.33 -29.11 28.99
CA ALA A 505 -1.60 -29.92 27.79
C ALA A 505 -3.11 -30.16 27.64
N GLY A 506 -3.59 -29.87 26.43
CA GLY A 506 -4.97 -30.12 26.01
C GLY A 506 -5.03 -30.99 24.76
N THR A 507 -6.17 -31.02 24.08
CA THR A 507 -6.40 -31.82 22.88
C THR A 507 -6.69 -30.91 21.68
N GLY A 508 -6.20 -31.32 20.50
CA GLY A 508 -6.52 -30.63 19.23
C GLY A 508 -6.03 -29.18 19.15
N GLY A 509 -4.95 -28.81 19.87
CA GLY A 509 -4.43 -27.45 19.86
C GLY A 509 -5.24 -26.46 20.73
N ASN A 510 -6.10 -26.98 21.62
CA ASN A 510 -6.83 -26.19 22.62
C ASN A 510 -6.24 -26.52 24.01
N ASN A 511 -5.16 -25.84 24.34
CA ASN A 511 -4.44 -26.03 25.59
C ASN A 511 -4.98 -25.06 26.66
N PRO A 512 -5.48 -25.58 27.82
CA PRO A 512 -6.04 -24.73 28.86
C PRO A 512 -4.97 -23.82 29.49
N VAL A 513 -5.32 -22.55 29.68
CA VAL A 513 -4.52 -21.58 30.43
C VAL A 513 -5.02 -21.55 31.86
N THR A 514 -4.13 -21.66 32.83
CA THR A 514 -4.46 -21.50 34.25
C THR A 514 -5.01 -20.06 34.45
N ALA A 515 -6.05 -19.93 35.25
CA ALA A 515 -6.65 -18.64 35.54
C ALA A 515 -5.59 -17.63 36.05
N PHE A 516 -5.64 -16.42 35.50
CA PHE A 516 -4.71 -15.34 35.87
C PHE A 516 -5.41 -14.00 35.90
N SER A 517 -4.83 -13.04 36.63
CA SER A 517 -5.31 -11.67 36.67
C SER A 517 -4.65 -10.84 35.58
N LEU A 518 -5.46 -10.14 34.78
CA LEU A 518 -5.03 -9.14 33.80
C LEU A 518 -5.31 -7.74 34.36
N PRO A 519 -4.29 -6.99 34.79
CA PRO A 519 -4.48 -5.66 35.40
C PRO A 519 -5.16 -4.66 34.45
N ALA A 520 -5.67 -3.57 35.03
CA ALA A 520 -6.16 -2.44 34.25
C ALA A 520 -5.07 -1.80 33.39
N ASN A 521 -5.43 -1.17 32.28
CA ASN A 521 -4.52 -0.50 31.34
C ASN A 521 -3.35 -1.35 30.86
N THR A 522 -3.56 -2.67 30.67
CA THR A 522 -2.48 -3.64 30.35
C THR A 522 -2.58 -4.12 28.91
N VAL A 523 -1.41 -4.32 28.31
CA VAL A 523 -1.22 -5.20 27.14
C VAL A 523 -0.22 -6.27 27.53
N ALA A 524 -0.58 -7.54 27.39
CA ALA A 524 0.28 -8.68 27.62
C ALA A 524 0.42 -9.51 26.33
N VAL A 525 1.63 -10.03 26.08
CA VAL A 525 1.95 -10.79 24.88
C VAL A 525 2.78 -12.01 25.25
N TRP A 526 2.31 -13.17 24.87
CA TRP A 526 3.02 -14.45 25.06
C TRP A 526 3.27 -15.11 23.70
N GLN A 527 4.43 -15.71 23.54
CA GLN A 527 4.82 -16.23 22.24
C GLN A 527 5.50 -17.61 22.33
N PHE A 528 5.33 -18.36 21.25
CA PHE A 528 6.08 -19.58 20.97
C PHE A 528 6.50 -19.60 19.51
N THR A 529 7.76 -19.96 19.26
CA THR A 529 8.30 -20.19 17.93
C THR A 529 8.68 -21.65 17.81
N GLU A 530 8.10 -22.35 16.84
CA GLU A 530 8.44 -23.73 16.57
C GLU A 530 9.91 -23.90 16.14
N GLY A 531 10.50 -25.03 16.47
CA GLY A 531 11.86 -25.38 16.11
C GLY A 531 12.00 -25.76 14.64
N THR A 532 12.56 -26.96 14.38
CA THR A 532 12.74 -27.47 13.01
C THR A 532 11.39 -27.82 12.39
N ALA A 533 11.08 -27.23 11.25
CA ALA A 533 9.88 -27.46 10.46
C ALA A 533 10.21 -27.40 8.97
N PRO A 534 9.38 -27.97 8.08
CA PRO A 534 9.49 -27.77 6.64
C PRO A 534 9.44 -26.29 6.27
N PRO A 535 9.83 -25.90 5.03
CA PRO A 535 9.63 -24.54 4.55
C PRO A 535 8.15 -24.16 4.60
N GLN A 536 7.87 -22.91 4.92
CA GLN A 536 6.53 -22.36 5.07
C GLN A 536 6.45 -21.05 4.32
N ILE A 537 5.51 -20.95 3.37
CA ILE A 537 5.23 -19.71 2.64
C ILE A 537 4.12 -18.95 3.38
N GLY A 538 4.38 -17.70 3.75
CA GLY A 538 3.42 -16.82 4.39
C GLY A 538 2.88 -15.73 3.44
N SER A 539 3.62 -15.44 2.37
CA SER A 539 3.27 -14.35 1.45
C SER A 539 3.83 -14.62 0.06
N ILE A 540 3.13 -14.11 -0.95
CA ILE A 540 3.60 -13.97 -2.32
C ILE A 540 3.11 -12.62 -2.87
N GLY A 541 3.99 -11.87 -3.47
CA GLY A 541 3.64 -10.57 -4.06
C GLY A 541 4.44 -10.27 -5.33
N PRO A 542 3.79 -9.72 -6.35
CA PRO A 542 2.34 -9.58 -6.51
C PRO A 542 1.63 -10.93 -6.51
N THR A 543 0.31 -10.94 -6.30
CA THR A 543 -0.51 -12.16 -6.30
C THR A 543 -1.03 -12.55 -7.67
N VAL A 544 -0.90 -11.64 -8.65
CA VAL A 544 -1.36 -11.79 -10.03
C VAL A 544 -0.38 -11.13 -11.00
N ALA A 545 0.10 -11.87 -11.99
CA ALA A 545 0.97 -11.34 -13.04
C ALA A 545 1.08 -12.31 -14.24
N GLN A 546 1.57 -11.81 -15.37
CA GLN A 546 1.90 -12.61 -16.54
C GLN A 546 3.30 -13.26 -16.42
N PRO A 547 3.63 -14.25 -17.27
CA PRO A 547 4.96 -14.84 -17.34
C PRO A 547 6.04 -13.76 -17.54
N GLY A 548 7.21 -13.97 -16.92
CA GLY A 548 8.36 -13.06 -16.96
C GLY A 548 8.39 -12.02 -15.85
N VAL A 549 7.29 -11.77 -15.14
CA VAL A 549 7.25 -10.88 -13.98
C VAL A 549 7.95 -11.52 -12.78
N ARG A 550 8.64 -10.71 -11.99
CA ARG A 550 9.26 -11.17 -10.74
C ARG A 550 8.23 -11.15 -9.61
N VAL A 551 8.28 -12.19 -8.79
CA VAL A 551 7.47 -12.32 -7.56
C VAL A 551 8.38 -12.52 -6.36
N THR A 552 8.04 -11.91 -5.26
CA THR A 552 8.69 -12.12 -3.96
C THR A 552 7.86 -13.09 -3.12
N ILE A 553 8.50 -14.14 -2.61
CA ILE A 553 7.92 -15.15 -1.73
C ILE A 553 8.53 -14.94 -0.35
N GLY A 554 7.70 -14.58 0.62
CA GLY A 554 8.08 -14.42 2.03
C GLY A 554 7.69 -15.65 2.84
N GLY A 555 8.50 -16.00 3.84
CA GLY A 555 8.18 -17.15 4.66
C GLY A 555 9.27 -17.50 5.69
N LYS A 556 9.38 -18.78 6.02
CA LYS A 556 10.31 -19.33 7.02
C LYS A 556 10.86 -20.67 6.54
N ASN A 557 12.07 -21.00 7.01
CA ASN A 557 12.73 -22.31 6.83
C ASN A 557 13.06 -22.67 5.37
N PHE A 558 13.24 -21.68 4.49
CA PHE A 558 13.69 -21.95 3.12
C PHE A 558 15.13 -22.47 3.08
N GLY A 559 15.92 -22.20 4.15
CA GLY A 559 17.33 -22.56 4.24
C GLY A 559 18.25 -21.54 3.53
N ALA A 560 19.53 -21.60 3.82
CA ALA A 560 20.51 -20.70 3.20
C ALA A 560 20.91 -21.15 1.78
N THR A 561 20.81 -22.45 1.50
CA THR A 561 21.14 -23.02 0.18
C THR A 561 19.89 -23.00 -0.70
N GLN A 562 20.06 -22.54 -1.93
CA GLN A 562 18.98 -22.47 -2.91
C GLN A 562 18.37 -23.85 -3.18
N GLY A 563 17.05 -23.88 -3.15
CA GLY A 563 16.21 -24.99 -3.56
C GLY A 563 15.47 -24.68 -4.87
N THR A 564 14.18 -25.05 -4.96
CA THR A 564 13.36 -24.84 -6.15
C THR A 564 12.05 -24.17 -5.81
N VAL A 565 11.53 -23.38 -6.73
CA VAL A 565 10.18 -22.79 -6.71
C VAL A 565 9.39 -23.38 -7.87
N LYS A 566 8.14 -23.79 -7.60
CA LYS A 566 7.24 -24.32 -8.64
C LYS A 566 5.91 -23.59 -8.64
N PHE A 567 5.40 -23.34 -9.85
CA PHE A 567 4.02 -22.93 -10.13
C PHE A 567 3.26 -24.15 -10.65
N GLY A 568 2.46 -24.78 -9.80
CA GLY A 568 1.95 -26.13 -10.07
C GLY A 568 3.11 -27.15 -10.21
N THR A 569 3.26 -27.70 -11.41
CA THR A 569 4.37 -28.64 -11.73
C THR A 569 5.58 -27.95 -12.39
N THR A 570 5.45 -26.71 -12.85
CA THR A 570 6.48 -26.00 -13.62
C THR A 570 7.46 -25.28 -12.69
N THR A 571 8.77 -25.56 -12.88
CA THR A 571 9.84 -24.90 -12.12
C THR A 571 10.05 -23.47 -12.60
N ALA A 572 10.11 -22.53 -11.67
CA ALA A 572 10.41 -21.12 -11.92
C ALA A 572 11.92 -20.85 -11.84
N THR A 573 12.37 -19.81 -12.53
CA THR A 573 13.73 -19.26 -12.37
C THR A 573 13.82 -18.53 -11.04
N VAL A 574 14.78 -18.91 -10.19
CA VAL A 574 15.08 -18.21 -8.93
C VAL A 574 16.08 -17.10 -9.20
N ASN A 575 15.74 -15.86 -8.82
CA ASN A 575 16.56 -14.68 -8.98
C ASN A 575 17.39 -14.37 -7.73
N SER A 576 16.82 -14.61 -6.53
CA SER A 576 17.54 -14.52 -5.27
C SER A 576 16.93 -15.47 -4.23
N TRP A 577 17.73 -15.86 -3.24
CA TRP A 577 17.32 -16.83 -2.21
C TRP A 577 17.91 -16.47 -0.85
N SER A 578 17.08 -16.52 0.17
CA SER A 578 17.49 -16.48 1.58
C SER A 578 16.61 -17.41 2.41
N ALA A 579 16.93 -17.57 3.68
CA ALA A 579 16.16 -18.42 4.58
C ALA A 579 14.70 -17.98 4.80
N THR A 580 14.36 -16.75 4.44
CA THR A 580 13.03 -16.15 4.70
C THR A 580 12.41 -15.45 3.50
N LYS A 581 13.18 -15.28 2.41
CA LYS A 581 12.74 -14.50 1.23
C LYS A 581 13.35 -15.08 -0.04
N ILE A 582 12.51 -15.29 -1.04
CA ILE A 582 12.90 -15.76 -2.38
C ILE A 582 12.31 -14.77 -3.40
N VAL A 583 13.09 -14.42 -4.42
CA VAL A 583 12.57 -13.76 -5.63
C VAL A 583 12.64 -14.76 -6.77
N ALA A 584 11.53 -14.97 -7.44
CA ALA A 584 11.42 -15.87 -8.59
C ALA A 584 10.72 -15.20 -9.75
N THR A 585 10.95 -15.70 -10.96
CA THR A 585 10.28 -15.23 -12.18
C THR A 585 9.10 -16.14 -12.49
N VAL A 586 7.91 -15.57 -12.72
CA VAL A 586 6.72 -16.33 -13.15
C VAL A 586 7.05 -17.09 -14.42
N PRO A 587 6.95 -18.44 -14.44
CA PRO A 587 7.30 -19.25 -15.59
C PRO A 587 6.28 -19.12 -16.72
N VAL A 588 6.67 -19.54 -17.93
CA VAL A 588 5.75 -19.63 -19.06
C VAL A 588 4.83 -20.84 -18.87
N VAL A 589 3.60 -20.57 -18.45
CA VAL A 589 2.52 -21.55 -18.26
C VAL A 589 1.22 -20.96 -18.82
N THR A 590 0.18 -21.77 -18.96
CA THR A 590 -1.15 -21.28 -19.35
C THR A 590 -1.68 -20.32 -18.28
N ASN A 591 -2.56 -19.37 -18.70
CA ASN A 591 -3.25 -18.51 -17.74
C ASN A 591 -4.14 -19.33 -16.80
N GLY A 592 -4.29 -18.87 -15.56
CA GLY A 592 -5.10 -19.53 -14.53
C GLY A 592 -4.47 -19.47 -13.14
N ASN A 593 -5.08 -20.17 -12.20
CA ASN A 593 -4.65 -20.21 -10.82
C ASN A 593 -3.67 -21.37 -10.59
N TYR A 594 -2.59 -21.10 -9.89
CA TYR A 594 -1.53 -22.05 -9.55
C TYR A 594 -1.24 -22.05 -8.06
N ASN A 595 -0.99 -23.24 -7.50
CA ASN A 595 -0.33 -23.37 -6.21
C ASN A 595 1.18 -23.18 -6.40
N VAL A 596 1.73 -22.15 -5.74
CA VAL A 596 3.17 -21.92 -5.69
C VAL A 596 3.74 -22.62 -4.47
N THR A 597 4.79 -23.41 -4.67
CA THR A 597 5.48 -24.16 -3.62
C THR A 597 6.97 -23.94 -3.66
N VAL A 598 7.61 -24.03 -2.50
CA VAL A 598 9.06 -23.99 -2.33
C VAL A 598 9.54 -25.35 -1.85
N THR A 599 10.57 -25.91 -2.49
CA THR A 599 11.29 -27.09 -2.01
C THR A 599 12.69 -26.66 -1.60
N ASN A 600 13.07 -26.85 -0.34
CA ASN A 600 14.40 -26.51 0.16
C ASN A 600 15.48 -27.51 -0.28
N SER A 601 16.74 -27.25 0.03
CA SER A 601 17.88 -28.13 -0.30
C SER A 601 17.85 -29.50 0.37
N SER A 602 17.03 -29.67 1.42
CA SER A 602 16.78 -30.95 2.08
C SER A 602 15.58 -31.71 1.50
N SER A 603 15.08 -31.33 0.34
CA SER A 603 13.92 -31.93 -0.35
C SER A 603 12.59 -31.82 0.39
N GLN A 604 12.48 -30.94 1.39
CA GLN A 604 11.23 -30.67 2.08
C GLN A 604 10.41 -29.65 1.29
N VAL A 605 9.11 -29.89 1.14
CA VAL A 605 8.17 -29.07 0.36
C VAL A 605 7.32 -28.22 1.31
N SER A 606 7.11 -26.97 0.94
CA SER A 606 6.25 -26.03 1.68
C SER A 606 4.76 -26.31 1.48
N ASN A 607 3.92 -25.56 2.24
CA ASN A 607 2.53 -25.33 1.85
C ASN A 607 2.47 -24.67 0.47
N GLY A 608 1.32 -24.81 -0.21
CA GLY A 608 1.02 -24.08 -1.45
C GLY A 608 0.35 -22.74 -1.14
N VAL A 609 0.68 -21.69 -1.93
CA VAL A 609 -0.04 -20.42 -1.93
C VAL A 609 -0.57 -20.15 -3.33
N GLN A 610 -1.75 -19.52 -3.40
CA GLN A 610 -2.42 -19.25 -4.68
C GLN A 610 -1.75 -18.08 -5.39
N PHE A 611 -1.58 -18.23 -6.70
CA PHE A 611 -1.10 -17.21 -7.62
C PHE A 611 -1.87 -17.28 -8.93
N THR A 612 -2.29 -16.14 -9.46
CA THR A 612 -2.99 -16.07 -10.74
C THR A 612 -2.03 -15.67 -11.85
N VAL A 613 -1.83 -16.55 -12.84
CA VAL A 613 -1.04 -16.25 -14.04
C VAL A 613 -1.95 -15.66 -15.10
N LEU A 614 -1.63 -14.46 -15.57
CA LEU A 614 -2.30 -13.75 -16.66
C LEU A 614 -1.76 -14.21 -18.02
N GLN A 615 -2.59 -14.10 -19.07
CA GLN A 615 -2.20 -14.50 -20.42
C GLN A 615 -1.17 -13.55 -21.05
N ALA A 616 -1.27 -12.25 -20.76
CA ALA A 616 -0.40 -11.20 -21.26
C ALA A 616 -0.44 -9.98 -20.30
N LYS A 617 0.38 -8.95 -20.59
CA LYS A 617 0.23 -7.66 -19.90
C LYS A 617 -1.17 -7.09 -20.13
N LEU A 618 -1.64 -6.31 -19.18
CA LEU A 618 -2.98 -5.74 -19.21
C LEU A 618 -2.98 -4.35 -19.85
N ILE A 619 -4.02 -4.07 -20.64
CA ILE A 619 -4.36 -2.73 -21.10
C ILE A 619 -5.83 -2.43 -20.81
N PRO A 620 -6.22 -1.17 -20.57
CA PRO A 620 -7.60 -0.81 -20.31
C PRO A 620 -8.40 -0.78 -21.61
N VAL A 621 -9.60 -1.35 -21.57
CA VAL A 621 -10.58 -1.33 -22.65
C VAL A 621 -11.94 -0.92 -22.09
N THR A 622 -12.56 0.09 -22.67
CA THR A 622 -13.91 0.51 -22.30
C THR A 622 -14.92 -0.26 -23.13
N PHE A 623 -15.72 -1.11 -22.47
CA PHE A 623 -16.80 -1.88 -23.06
C PHE A 623 -18.10 -1.11 -22.91
N THR A 624 -18.78 -0.84 -24.03
CA THR A 624 -20.10 -0.21 -24.06
C THR A 624 -21.10 -1.13 -24.73
N VAL A 625 -22.22 -1.39 -24.04
CA VAL A 625 -23.37 -2.09 -24.60
C VAL A 625 -24.54 -1.12 -24.71
N PHE A 626 -25.04 -0.95 -25.93
CA PHE A 626 -26.20 -0.09 -26.24
C PHE A 626 -27.49 -0.88 -26.17
N ASN A 627 -28.57 -0.16 -25.88
CA ASN A 627 -29.94 -0.69 -25.96
C ASN A 627 -30.20 -1.93 -25.08
N ALA A 628 -29.52 -2.04 -23.92
CA ALA A 628 -29.80 -3.13 -22.98
C ALA A 628 -31.08 -2.84 -22.17
N SER A 629 -32.22 -2.74 -22.89
CA SER A 629 -33.51 -2.33 -22.37
C SER A 629 -34.33 -3.38 -21.61
N PRO A 630 -33.94 -4.70 -21.54
CA PRO A 630 -34.68 -5.65 -20.69
C PRO A 630 -34.44 -5.45 -19.18
N THR A 631 -33.72 -4.40 -18.76
CA THR A 631 -33.44 -4.07 -17.36
C THR A 631 -34.56 -3.24 -16.75
N GLN A 632 -34.77 -3.41 -15.44
CA GLN A 632 -35.65 -2.60 -14.59
C GLN A 632 -34.92 -2.18 -13.33
N THR A 633 -35.51 -1.35 -12.49
CA THR A 633 -34.92 -0.90 -11.23
C THR A 633 -34.43 -2.09 -10.38
N GLY A 634 -33.14 -2.08 -10.01
CA GLY A 634 -32.50 -3.15 -9.26
C GLY A 634 -31.83 -4.25 -10.11
N ASP A 635 -32.01 -4.21 -11.45
CA ASP A 635 -31.25 -5.06 -12.37
C ASP A 635 -29.92 -4.37 -12.75
N TYR A 636 -28.88 -5.17 -12.97
CA TYR A 636 -27.58 -4.69 -13.41
C TYR A 636 -27.05 -5.51 -14.57
N ILE A 637 -26.33 -4.85 -15.47
CA ILE A 637 -25.57 -5.50 -16.54
C ILE A 637 -24.14 -5.78 -16.04
N PHE A 638 -23.67 -6.97 -16.37
CA PHE A 638 -22.30 -7.44 -16.14
C PHE A 638 -21.70 -7.93 -17.44
N LEU A 639 -20.37 -7.88 -17.51
CA LEU A 639 -19.55 -8.44 -18.56
C LEU A 639 -18.97 -9.77 -18.09
N THR A 640 -18.94 -10.79 -18.97
CA THR A 640 -18.29 -12.07 -18.71
C THR A 640 -17.65 -12.59 -20.00
N GLY A 641 -16.58 -13.39 -19.92
CA GLY A 641 -15.87 -13.86 -21.10
C GLY A 641 -14.85 -14.96 -20.82
N ASP A 642 -14.04 -15.26 -21.82
CA ASP A 642 -13.15 -16.42 -21.88
C ASP A 642 -11.80 -16.23 -21.19
N THR A 643 -11.56 -15.09 -20.54
CA THR A 643 -10.31 -14.81 -19.83
C THR A 643 -10.54 -14.64 -18.32
N VAL A 644 -9.48 -14.76 -17.54
CA VAL A 644 -9.50 -14.53 -16.08
C VAL A 644 -10.01 -13.11 -15.77
N GLU A 645 -9.57 -12.13 -16.53
CA GLU A 645 -9.95 -10.72 -16.39
C GLU A 645 -11.44 -10.50 -16.68
N LEU A 646 -12.03 -11.34 -17.53
CA LEU A 646 -13.44 -11.34 -17.84
C LEU A 646 -14.24 -12.37 -17.01
N GLY A 647 -13.65 -12.96 -15.98
CA GLY A 647 -14.30 -13.84 -15.02
C GLY A 647 -14.53 -15.28 -15.51
N ASN A 648 -13.91 -15.73 -16.63
CA ASN A 648 -14.02 -17.11 -17.15
C ASN A 648 -15.48 -17.58 -17.26
N TRP A 649 -16.34 -16.78 -17.87
CA TRP A 649 -17.79 -17.04 -18.05
C TRP A 649 -18.58 -17.12 -16.73
N ALA A 650 -18.07 -16.51 -15.65
CA ALA A 650 -18.79 -16.47 -14.38
C ALA A 650 -20.09 -15.66 -14.49
N THR A 651 -21.07 -16.05 -13.68
CA THR A 651 -22.42 -15.44 -13.66
C THR A 651 -22.82 -14.92 -12.29
N THR A 652 -21.96 -15.07 -11.27
CA THR A 652 -22.25 -14.55 -9.94
C THR A 652 -21.81 -13.09 -9.82
N TRP A 653 -22.43 -12.35 -8.91
CA TRP A 653 -22.12 -10.93 -8.66
C TRP A 653 -20.63 -10.68 -8.40
N ASP A 654 -19.97 -11.53 -7.61
CA ASP A 654 -18.58 -11.33 -7.23
C ASP A 654 -17.58 -11.80 -8.28
N ALA A 655 -17.93 -12.79 -9.09
CA ALA A 655 -17.01 -13.37 -10.07
C ALA A 655 -17.15 -12.73 -11.46
N ALA A 656 -18.36 -12.36 -11.89
CA ALA A 656 -18.57 -11.59 -13.11
C ALA A 656 -18.01 -10.18 -13.02
N VAL A 657 -17.71 -9.55 -14.14
CA VAL A 657 -17.11 -8.22 -14.21
C VAL A 657 -18.18 -7.15 -14.26
N GLY A 658 -18.24 -6.33 -13.25
CA GLY A 658 -19.29 -5.32 -13.07
C GLY A 658 -19.63 -5.12 -11.59
N PRO A 659 -20.80 -4.49 -11.30
CA PRO A 659 -21.83 -4.05 -12.26
C PRO A 659 -21.35 -2.91 -13.16
N MET A 660 -21.83 -2.89 -14.41
CA MET A 660 -21.56 -1.83 -15.36
C MET A 660 -22.29 -0.53 -14.95
N LEU A 661 -21.83 0.59 -15.47
CA LEU A 661 -22.33 1.93 -15.19
C LEU A 661 -23.35 2.34 -16.26
N THR A 662 -24.42 3.05 -15.85
CA THR A 662 -25.48 3.49 -16.76
C THR A 662 -25.95 4.93 -16.51
N PRO A 663 -25.07 5.94 -16.76
CA PRO A 663 -25.51 7.33 -16.65
C PRO A 663 -26.55 7.70 -17.72
N ASN A 664 -26.60 6.94 -18.83
CA ASN A 664 -27.46 7.17 -19.99
C ASN A 664 -28.26 5.89 -20.34
N TYR A 665 -29.12 5.44 -19.41
CA TYR A 665 -29.96 4.28 -19.63
C TYR A 665 -30.71 4.36 -20.99
N PRO A 666 -30.81 3.28 -21.80
CA PRO A 666 -30.43 1.90 -21.48
C PRO A 666 -29.03 1.48 -21.97
N ASN A 667 -28.08 2.43 -22.03
CA ASN A 667 -26.71 2.17 -22.43
C ASN A 667 -25.87 1.98 -21.16
N TRP A 668 -25.01 0.95 -21.18
CA TRP A 668 -24.15 0.59 -20.07
C TRP A 668 -22.71 0.54 -20.52
N PHE A 669 -21.77 0.97 -19.65
CA PHE A 669 -20.36 0.87 -19.97
C PHE A 669 -19.53 0.49 -18.74
N LEU A 670 -18.32 -0.04 -18.99
CA LEU A 670 -17.35 -0.32 -17.95
C LEU A 670 -15.95 -0.34 -18.56
N ASN A 671 -14.99 0.29 -17.88
CA ASN A 671 -13.58 0.12 -18.20
C ASN A 671 -13.06 -1.16 -17.53
N VAL A 672 -12.38 -2.02 -18.28
CA VAL A 672 -11.85 -3.31 -17.84
C VAL A 672 -10.46 -3.52 -18.43
N SER A 673 -9.51 -3.90 -17.60
CA SER A 673 -8.17 -4.29 -18.08
C SER A 673 -8.19 -5.72 -18.61
N VAL A 674 -7.71 -5.92 -19.84
CA VAL A 674 -7.73 -7.19 -20.57
C VAL A 674 -6.37 -7.49 -21.23
N PRO A 675 -6.10 -8.76 -21.64
CA PRO A 675 -4.79 -9.17 -22.16
C PRO A 675 -4.44 -8.50 -23.48
N ALA A 676 -3.35 -7.76 -23.53
CA ALA A 676 -2.85 -7.05 -24.72
C ALA A 676 -2.58 -8.00 -25.90
N GLY A 677 -2.99 -7.60 -27.11
CA GLY A 677 -2.72 -8.33 -28.35
C GLY A 677 -3.48 -9.66 -28.48
N LYS A 678 -4.46 -9.94 -27.62
CA LYS A 678 -5.24 -11.18 -27.65
C LYS A 678 -6.63 -10.95 -28.22
N THR A 679 -7.17 -11.97 -28.90
CA THR A 679 -8.59 -11.99 -29.27
C THR A 679 -9.36 -12.62 -28.12
N ILE A 680 -10.31 -11.88 -27.56
CA ILE A 680 -11.16 -12.29 -26.45
C ILE A 680 -12.59 -12.56 -26.94
N GLN A 681 -13.27 -13.48 -26.27
CA GLN A 681 -14.68 -13.77 -26.47
C GLN A 681 -15.45 -13.35 -25.21
N PHE A 682 -16.59 -12.64 -25.40
CA PHE A 682 -17.34 -12.12 -24.26
C PHE A 682 -18.84 -12.03 -24.55
N LYS A 683 -19.61 -11.91 -23.48
CA LYS A 683 -21.05 -11.61 -23.49
C LYS A 683 -21.43 -10.69 -22.36
N PHE A 684 -22.59 -10.05 -22.51
CA PHE A 684 -23.23 -9.34 -21.43
C PHE A 684 -24.29 -10.21 -20.76
N ILE A 685 -24.43 -10.08 -19.46
CA ILE A 685 -25.46 -10.74 -18.68
C ILE A 685 -26.20 -9.72 -17.83
N LYS A 686 -27.50 -9.92 -17.66
CA LYS A 686 -28.29 -9.22 -16.66
C LYS A 686 -28.33 -10.05 -15.37
N ILE A 687 -28.00 -9.44 -14.24
CA ILE A 687 -28.26 -10.01 -12.93
C ILE A 687 -29.36 -9.18 -12.28
N ALA A 688 -30.50 -9.80 -12.05
CA ALA A 688 -31.65 -9.16 -11.44
C ALA A 688 -31.49 -8.97 -9.92
N ALA A 689 -32.31 -8.14 -9.30
CA ALA A 689 -32.26 -7.87 -7.87
C ALA A 689 -32.43 -9.14 -6.99
N ASN A 690 -33.11 -10.17 -7.49
CA ASN A 690 -33.25 -11.48 -6.84
C ASN A 690 -32.13 -12.47 -7.18
N GLY A 691 -31.07 -12.03 -7.90
CA GLY A 691 -29.95 -12.85 -8.33
C GLY A 691 -30.17 -13.69 -9.59
N ALA A 692 -31.34 -13.61 -10.24
CA ALA A 692 -31.60 -14.32 -11.48
C ALA A 692 -30.73 -13.79 -12.63
N VAL A 693 -30.13 -14.70 -13.39
CA VAL A 693 -29.22 -14.37 -14.49
C VAL A 693 -29.92 -14.54 -15.83
N THR A 694 -29.79 -13.54 -16.69
CA THR A 694 -30.26 -13.58 -18.07
C THR A 694 -29.10 -13.25 -19.01
N TRP A 695 -28.77 -14.16 -19.91
CA TRP A 695 -27.79 -13.95 -20.97
C TRP A 695 -28.39 -13.15 -22.12
N GLU A 696 -27.60 -12.27 -22.75
CA GLU A 696 -27.98 -11.82 -24.09
C GLU A 696 -28.01 -12.99 -25.06
N ALA A 697 -28.86 -12.91 -26.12
CA ALA A 697 -28.99 -13.95 -27.15
C ALA A 697 -27.78 -13.97 -28.11
N GLY A 698 -27.89 -14.73 -29.19
CA GLY A 698 -26.92 -14.73 -30.30
C GLY A 698 -25.56 -15.37 -29.96
N ALA A 699 -24.59 -15.11 -30.83
CA ALA A 699 -23.20 -15.58 -30.66
C ALA A 699 -22.41 -14.73 -29.66
N ASN A 700 -21.30 -15.26 -29.19
CA ASN A 700 -20.37 -14.45 -28.40
C ASN A 700 -19.83 -13.29 -29.22
N HIS A 701 -19.69 -12.14 -28.60
CA HIS A 701 -18.89 -11.05 -29.16
C HIS A 701 -17.40 -11.43 -29.18
N SER A 702 -16.67 -10.88 -30.16
CA SER A 702 -15.23 -11.09 -30.31
C SER A 702 -14.54 -9.75 -30.49
N TYR A 703 -13.42 -9.56 -29.81
CA TYR A 703 -12.63 -8.35 -29.91
C TYR A 703 -11.14 -8.67 -29.87
N THR A 704 -10.37 -8.12 -30.81
CA THR A 704 -8.91 -8.20 -30.77
C THR A 704 -8.37 -6.99 -30.01
N VAL A 705 -7.84 -7.26 -28.83
CA VAL A 705 -7.31 -6.24 -27.91
C VAL A 705 -6.06 -5.61 -28.52
N PRO A 706 -5.90 -4.27 -28.52
CA PRO A 706 -4.66 -3.63 -28.97
C PRO A 706 -3.43 -4.15 -28.22
N ALA A 707 -2.26 -4.10 -28.84
CA ALA A 707 -1.01 -4.53 -28.23
C ALA A 707 -0.49 -3.53 -27.15
N SER A 708 -0.97 -2.27 -27.22
CA SER A 708 -0.60 -1.18 -26.30
C SER A 708 -1.63 -0.08 -26.31
N GLY A 709 -1.54 0.86 -25.35
CA GLY A 709 -2.46 1.98 -25.20
C GLY A 709 -3.80 1.56 -24.59
N VAL A 710 -4.89 2.08 -25.11
CA VAL A 710 -6.25 1.88 -24.63
C VAL A 710 -7.11 1.31 -25.74
N GLY A 711 -8.26 0.70 -25.40
CA GLY A 711 -9.18 0.12 -26.38
C GLY A 711 -10.63 0.50 -26.09
N PHE A 712 -11.50 0.35 -27.13
CA PHE A 712 -12.92 0.61 -27.03
C PHE A 712 -13.71 -0.47 -27.75
N VAL A 713 -14.78 -0.97 -27.10
CA VAL A 713 -15.75 -1.90 -27.64
C VAL A 713 -17.12 -1.28 -27.56
N ASN A 714 -17.78 -1.14 -28.72
CA ASN A 714 -19.10 -0.57 -28.81
C ASN A 714 -20.02 -1.57 -29.56
N VAL A 715 -20.96 -2.18 -28.85
CA VAL A 715 -21.86 -3.18 -29.38
C VAL A 715 -23.28 -2.96 -28.88
N ASN A 716 -24.28 -3.59 -29.54
CA ASN A 716 -25.65 -3.59 -29.05
C ASN A 716 -25.94 -4.88 -28.28
N TRP A 717 -26.83 -4.79 -27.31
CA TRP A 717 -27.40 -5.94 -26.63
C TRP A 717 -28.08 -6.84 -27.66
N GLN A 718 -27.82 -8.14 -27.64
CA GLN A 718 -28.39 -9.13 -28.52
C GLN A 718 -29.69 -9.71 -27.89
N TYR A 719 -30.83 -9.58 -28.62
CA TYR A 719 -32.15 -10.04 -28.17
C TYR A 719 -32.44 -11.47 -28.57
#